data_1d505c7e65e146210de83793b4b15771
#
_entry.id   1d505c7e65e146210de83793b4b15771
#
_cell.length_a   1.000
_cell.length_b   1.000
_cell.length_c   1.000
_cell.angle_alpha   90.00
_cell.angle_beta   90.00
_cell.angle_gamma   90.00
#
_symmetry.space_group_name_H-M   'P 1'
#
loop_
_entity.id
_entity.type
_entity.pdbx_description
1 polymer ?
#
loop_
_entity_poly.entity_id
_entity_poly.type
_entity_poly.pdbx_seq_one_letter_code
_entity_poly.pdbx_strand_id
1 'polypeptide(L)'
;MAVFRIQISSAAKGPEQQCDHGLAAQLREAGLPDVEGAIAGRLFFLEGRLTRDQAERIASDLLNDPVAERWELAVADREVRSPELGTAVEIHLRPGVMDPVAETTLVELRAAGYPIDAVRTARRYVMWGRLSRAELLATVRRVLANDCIEQVVAGSAGVRPSPKPPVFEFKLRRVTIRALDDAGLRALARDGHLFLSLEEMRAIQVYYGRLGRDPTDLELETLAQTWSEHCVHKTLKSAIVYRGAPMPFVGDGTGRQSGVQPGRDGSDNHVEIRYDSLLKDTIVRATEELTADGRGPQCLSVFKDNAGVIAFDDHFGVAFKVETHNHPSAIEPYGGAATGVGGCVRDVVGCGLGARPIANTDVFCFAPPDWPHDRLPQGVLHPRRVLRGVVKGVADYGNRMGIPTVNGAIYFDPRFLGNPLVYCGCVGLIPRQLIEKAARPGNLIVLVGGRTGRDGIHGATFSSAELTNTHADEFSHAVQIGNAITEKRFLDAILRARDDASGCLYTAITDCGAGGLSSAVGEMGEAVGGVVDLDHVPLKYAGLRYDEIWISEAQERMVLAVPPKNIERFMEIMRQEEVEATVIGTFGSDSADERPPRLVVRYCGSVVGELDMQFLHHGLPKRERLAEWSPSEGEARGDEGTKTRREFTPVELLDRLKRLLQSPTIAGKQWVIRQYDHEVQGGSVVKPLCGPGSGPSDAAVLRPRLDSPRGVAIACGLAPHLTDVDPYWMAVASIDEALRNVVCVGGDPQRTAILDNFCWGAADDPRQLGALVRACQGCYDAAKVYGVPFISGKDSLNNEFALDARDVDGLLETLRRFTADSEPVGAVSQRAIEDACARVRQTRRLSIPGTLLISAVSVIEDVRGCVTADLKMVGSRLFLVGGLPTLNFSMPAAYNVHRTVAEAIKRGLVRACHDCAEGGWLVTVAEIALAGNLGVDVIVPGSDVPGPFDECCAGYVVETSDAHELELISRGAGVPMTRLGRVRDDQTFQVADQTTTVAELHSAWTTRHG
;
A
#
# COMPACT_ATOMS: atom_id res chain seq x y z
N MET A 1 32.39 0.04 30.75
CA MET A 1 31.47 -0.79 29.95
C MET A 1 32.29 -1.42 28.84
N ALA A 2 32.21 -2.72 28.66
CA ALA A 2 32.83 -3.38 27.52
C ALA A 2 31.88 -3.31 26.32
N VAL A 3 32.46 -3.16 25.13
CA VAL A 3 31.72 -3.32 23.87
C VAL A 3 32.27 -4.57 23.20
N PHE A 4 31.37 -5.49 22.89
CA PHE A 4 31.71 -6.71 22.16
C PHE A 4 31.22 -6.61 20.74
N ARG A 5 32.05 -6.83 19.75
CA ARG A 5 31.72 -6.91 18.34
C ARG A 5 31.70 -8.37 17.92
N ILE A 6 30.53 -8.84 17.52
CA ILE A 6 30.28 -10.18 16.98
C ILE A 6 30.06 -10.06 15.48
N GLN A 7 30.86 -10.78 14.70
CA GLN A 7 30.66 -10.90 13.26
C GLN A 7 30.13 -12.29 12.94
N ILE A 8 29.05 -12.36 12.14
CA ILE A 8 28.44 -13.61 11.68
C ILE A 8 28.57 -13.68 10.17
N SER A 9 29.05 -14.81 9.66
CA SER A 9 29.27 -15.06 8.24
C SER A 9 29.00 -16.52 7.91
N SER A 10 28.91 -16.86 6.61
CA SER A 10 28.70 -18.24 6.15
C SER A 10 29.77 -19.19 6.69
N ALA A 11 29.36 -20.40 7.12
CA ALA A 11 30.25 -21.48 7.57
C ALA A 11 31.00 -22.18 6.43
N ALA A 12 30.65 -21.92 5.17
CA ALA A 12 31.30 -22.51 4.00
C ALA A 12 32.82 -22.26 4.00
N LYS A 13 33.59 -23.21 3.50
CA LYS A 13 35.07 -23.17 3.55
C LYS A 13 35.62 -22.53 2.27
N GLY A 14 36.35 -21.44 2.44
CA GLY A 14 37.01 -20.70 1.36
C GLY A 14 36.15 -19.63 0.68
N PRO A 15 36.80 -18.62 0.07
CA PRO A 15 36.11 -17.47 -0.52
C PRO A 15 35.13 -17.84 -1.64
N GLU A 16 35.44 -18.79 -2.48
CA GLU A 16 34.59 -19.21 -3.60
C GLU A 16 33.27 -19.80 -3.12
N GLN A 17 33.29 -20.63 -2.07
CA GLN A 17 32.05 -21.23 -1.52
C GLN A 17 31.25 -20.26 -0.65
N GLN A 18 31.89 -19.21 -0.12
CA GLN A 18 31.23 -18.13 0.61
C GLN A 18 30.70 -17.00 -0.29
N CYS A 19 31.08 -17.01 -1.59
CA CYS A 19 30.74 -15.97 -2.53
C CYS A 19 29.21 -15.89 -2.74
N ASP A 20 28.67 -14.72 -2.51
CA ASP A 20 27.32 -14.36 -2.93
C ASP A 20 27.37 -13.94 -4.41
N HIS A 21 27.08 -14.90 -5.28
CA HIS A 21 27.09 -14.70 -6.73
C HIS A 21 26.05 -13.67 -7.19
N GLY A 22 24.90 -13.58 -6.51
CA GLY A 22 23.88 -12.60 -6.80
C GLY A 22 24.34 -11.18 -6.50
N LEU A 23 24.97 -10.99 -5.33
CA LEU A 23 25.56 -9.71 -4.94
C LEU A 23 26.71 -9.31 -5.90
N ALA A 24 27.58 -10.24 -6.25
CA ALA A 24 28.68 -9.96 -7.18
C ALA A 24 28.16 -9.58 -8.58
N ALA A 25 27.11 -10.25 -9.07
CA ALA A 25 26.46 -9.90 -10.33
C ALA A 25 25.84 -8.49 -10.27
N GLN A 26 25.11 -8.17 -9.21
CA GLN A 26 24.52 -6.85 -8.98
C GLN A 26 25.58 -5.72 -8.97
N LEU A 27 26.72 -5.95 -8.34
CA LEU A 27 27.82 -4.97 -8.32
C LEU A 27 28.43 -4.78 -9.72
N ARG A 28 28.58 -5.85 -10.51
CA ARG A 28 29.06 -5.75 -11.90
C ARG A 28 28.11 -4.95 -12.79
N GLU A 29 26.83 -5.23 -12.72
CA GLU A 29 25.78 -4.48 -13.45
C GLU A 29 25.77 -3.00 -13.05
N ALA A 30 26.07 -2.71 -11.80
CA ALA A 30 26.09 -1.34 -11.26
C ALA A 30 27.36 -0.55 -11.58
N GLY A 31 28.26 -1.07 -12.40
CA GLY A 31 29.46 -0.36 -12.87
C GLY A 31 30.77 -0.76 -12.21
N LEU A 32 30.83 -1.94 -11.57
CA LEU A 32 32.08 -2.56 -11.11
C LEU A 32 32.33 -3.88 -11.86
N PRO A 33 32.65 -3.83 -13.18
CA PRO A 33 32.77 -5.03 -14.01
C PRO A 33 33.86 -5.99 -13.51
N ASP A 34 34.89 -5.49 -12.86
CA ASP A 34 36.04 -6.26 -12.37
C ASP A 34 35.85 -6.89 -10.97
N VAL A 35 34.61 -6.86 -10.42
CA VAL A 35 34.29 -7.62 -9.19
C VAL A 35 34.32 -9.12 -9.51
N GLU A 36 35.26 -9.82 -8.92
CA GLU A 36 35.40 -11.27 -9.03
C GLU A 36 34.49 -11.98 -8.03
N GLY A 37 34.28 -11.42 -6.83
CA GLY A 37 33.37 -11.97 -5.85
C GLY A 37 33.08 -11.04 -4.67
N ALA A 38 32.06 -11.39 -3.91
CA ALA A 38 31.61 -10.66 -2.74
C ALA A 38 31.10 -11.62 -1.65
N ILE A 39 31.32 -11.27 -0.39
CA ILE A 39 30.79 -11.98 0.79
C ILE A 39 30.00 -10.98 1.62
N ALA A 40 28.79 -11.35 2.05
CA ALA A 40 27.99 -10.61 3.02
C ALA A 40 28.10 -11.23 4.42
N GLY A 41 28.04 -10.38 5.45
CA GLY A 41 28.00 -10.79 6.85
C GLY A 41 27.24 -9.80 7.71
N ARG A 42 26.82 -10.25 8.89
CA ARG A 42 26.11 -9.45 9.90
C ARG A 42 27.04 -9.09 11.04
N LEU A 43 26.85 -7.89 11.60
CA LEU A 43 27.57 -7.42 12.77
C LEU A 43 26.59 -7.12 13.89
N PHE A 44 26.97 -7.52 15.13
CA PHE A 44 26.30 -7.13 16.36
C PHE A 44 27.33 -6.47 17.30
N PHE A 45 26.92 -5.34 17.88
CA PHE A 45 27.68 -4.63 18.89
C PHE A 45 26.92 -4.69 20.21
N LEU A 46 27.44 -5.41 21.19
CA LEU A 46 26.84 -5.62 22.51
C LEU A 46 27.52 -4.71 23.52
N GLU A 47 26.74 -3.83 24.16
CA GLU A 47 27.25 -2.91 25.19
C GLU A 47 26.66 -3.26 26.56
N GLY A 48 27.48 -3.45 27.58
CA GLY A 48 27.00 -3.80 28.91
C GLY A 48 28.11 -4.29 29.87
N ARG A 49 27.71 -4.90 30.97
CA ARG A 49 28.58 -5.51 31.95
C ARG A 49 28.81 -7.00 31.66
N LEU A 50 28.90 -7.35 30.39
CA LEU A 50 29.12 -8.73 29.94
C LEU A 50 30.56 -9.15 30.15
N THR A 51 30.73 -10.44 30.46
CA THR A 51 32.06 -11.11 30.37
C THR A 51 32.28 -11.62 28.94
N ARG A 52 33.52 -11.93 28.59
CA ARG A 52 33.85 -12.52 27.28
C ARG A 52 33.11 -13.85 27.08
N ASP A 53 33.07 -14.71 28.09
CA ASP A 53 32.38 -16.02 28.02
C ASP A 53 30.86 -15.87 27.83
N GLN A 54 30.24 -14.81 28.40
CA GLN A 54 28.85 -14.51 28.15
C GLN A 54 28.63 -14.05 26.70
N ALA A 55 29.53 -13.19 26.17
CA ALA A 55 29.42 -12.73 24.79
C ALA A 55 29.64 -13.88 23.78
N GLU A 56 30.54 -14.82 24.08
CA GLU A 56 30.74 -16.03 23.27
C GLU A 56 29.53 -16.95 23.29
N ARG A 57 28.86 -17.14 24.45
CA ARG A 57 27.59 -17.89 24.53
C ARG A 57 26.46 -17.19 23.76
N ILE A 58 26.35 -15.89 23.87
CA ILE A 58 25.35 -15.11 23.09
C ILE A 58 25.61 -15.33 21.59
N ALA A 59 26.86 -15.28 21.17
CA ALA A 59 27.23 -15.48 19.77
C ALA A 59 26.86 -16.88 19.28
N SER A 60 27.24 -17.95 20.08
CA SER A 60 27.06 -19.34 19.67
C SER A 60 25.59 -19.80 19.75
N ASP A 61 24.87 -19.40 20.80
CA ASP A 61 23.62 -20.03 21.18
C ASP A 61 22.38 -19.21 20.69
N LEU A 62 22.54 -17.90 20.45
CA LEU A 62 21.43 -16.99 20.12
C LEU A 62 21.57 -16.29 18.76
N LEU A 63 22.78 -15.87 18.35
CA LEU A 63 22.97 -15.05 17.18
C LEU A 63 23.40 -15.81 15.93
N ASN A 64 23.96 -17.00 16.08
CA ASN A 64 24.57 -17.81 15.03
C ASN A 64 23.73 -19.06 14.75
N ASP A 65 23.53 -19.39 13.49
CA ASP A 65 23.06 -20.70 13.07
C ASP A 65 24.27 -21.66 13.01
N PRO A 66 24.35 -22.67 13.91
CA PRO A 66 25.53 -23.53 14.00
C PRO A 66 25.73 -24.40 12.75
N VAL A 67 24.73 -24.56 11.88
CA VAL A 67 24.81 -25.36 10.65
C VAL A 67 25.30 -24.51 9.48
N ALA A 68 24.75 -23.33 9.32
CA ALA A 68 24.97 -22.47 8.14
C ALA A 68 25.99 -21.35 8.37
N GLU A 69 26.25 -21.00 9.64
CA GLU A 69 27.00 -19.80 9.98
C GLU A 69 28.19 -20.09 10.95
N ARG A 70 29.11 -19.15 10.98
CA ARG A 70 30.19 -19.06 11.95
C ARG A 70 30.28 -17.65 12.51
N TRP A 71 30.82 -17.53 13.72
CA TRP A 71 31.00 -16.25 14.39
C TRP A 71 32.43 -15.94 14.75
N GLU A 72 32.74 -14.65 14.86
CA GLU A 72 34.01 -14.13 15.36
C GLU A 72 33.73 -13.03 16.39
N LEU A 73 34.46 -13.06 17.53
CA LEU A 73 34.29 -12.07 18.61
C LEU A 73 35.53 -11.15 18.69
N ALA A 74 35.30 -9.84 18.80
CA ALA A 74 36.34 -8.86 19.10
C ALA A 74 35.86 -7.92 20.22
N VAL A 75 36.78 -7.51 21.09
CA VAL A 75 36.57 -6.59 22.23
C VAL A 75 37.29 -5.26 21.99
N ALA A 76 38.33 -5.25 21.18
CA ALA A 76 39.09 -4.06 20.82
C ALA A 76 39.40 -4.04 19.33
N ASP A 77 39.65 -2.86 18.77
CA ASP A 77 39.87 -2.69 17.33
C ASP A 77 41.02 -3.55 16.80
N ARG A 78 42.08 -3.79 17.62
CA ARG A 78 43.18 -4.67 17.28
C ARG A 78 42.82 -6.14 17.09
N GLU A 79 41.65 -6.57 17.62
CA GLU A 79 41.16 -7.94 17.48
C GLU A 79 40.32 -8.11 16.22
N VAL A 80 39.93 -7.00 15.57
CA VAL A 80 39.15 -7.03 14.33
C VAL A 80 40.04 -7.45 13.18
N ARG A 81 39.82 -8.65 12.65
CA ARG A 81 40.63 -9.19 11.55
C ARG A 81 40.32 -8.43 10.23
N SER A 82 41.43 -8.08 9.55
CA SER A 82 41.32 -7.65 8.15
C SER A 82 40.92 -8.85 7.28
N PRO A 83 40.13 -8.67 6.20
CA PRO A 83 39.84 -9.77 5.31
C PRO A 83 41.15 -10.29 4.69
N GLU A 84 41.26 -11.61 4.55
CA GLU A 84 42.42 -12.25 3.88
C GLU A 84 42.47 -11.89 2.39
N LEU A 85 41.30 -11.58 1.79
CA LEU A 85 41.13 -11.22 0.40
C LEU A 85 40.17 -10.00 0.27
N GLY A 86 40.58 -9.02 -0.52
CA GLY A 86 39.67 -7.91 -0.94
C GLY A 86 39.56 -6.75 0.05
N THR A 87 38.55 -5.92 -0.21
CA THR A 87 38.23 -4.71 0.54
C THR A 87 36.98 -4.90 1.36
N ALA A 88 37.06 -4.63 2.68
CA ALA A 88 35.89 -4.64 3.56
C ALA A 88 35.17 -3.27 3.52
N VAL A 89 33.84 -3.32 3.57
CA VAL A 89 32.98 -2.15 3.76
C VAL A 89 31.90 -2.51 4.79
N GLU A 90 31.66 -1.63 5.74
CA GLU A 90 30.60 -1.76 6.72
C GLU A 90 29.50 -0.72 6.46
N ILE A 91 28.25 -1.12 6.61
CA ILE A 91 27.08 -0.26 6.48
C ILE A 91 26.36 -0.25 7.83
N HIS A 92 26.33 0.91 8.45
CA HIS A 92 25.74 1.14 9.76
C HIS A 92 24.51 2.03 9.64
N LEU A 93 23.49 1.83 10.49
CA LEU A 93 22.41 2.78 10.63
C LEU A 93 22.92 4.12 11.21
N ARG A 94 22.32 5.21 10.77
CA ARG A 94 22.61 6.55 11.33
C ARG A 94 22.04 6.66 12.75
N PRO A 95 22.63 7.49 13.62
CA PRO A 95 22.08 7.75 14.94
C PRO A 95 20.64 8.26 14.88
N GLY A 96 19.76 7.65 15.68
CA GLY A 96 18.34 8.01 15.73
C GLY A 96 17.44 7.19 14.80
N VAL A 97 18.00 6.44 13.84
CA VAL A 97 17.26 5.48 13.04
C VAL A 97 16.99 4.22 13.86
N MET A 98 15.75 3.72 13.80
CA MET A 98 15.34 2.49 14.47
C MET A 98 16.09 1.27 13.89
N ASP A 99 16.54 0.40 14.78
CA ASP A 99 17.16 -0.89 14.45
C ASP A 99 16.32 -2.02 15.05
N PRO A 100 15.33 -2.57 14.31
CA PRO A 100 14.42 -3.60 14.84
C PRO A 100 15.14 -4.88 15.29
N VAL A 101 16.23 -5.24 14.61
CA VAL A 101 17.03 -6.41 14.95
C VAL A 101 17.77 -6.19 16.28
N ALA A 102 18.36 -5.01 16.45
CA ALA A 102 19.02 -4.65 17.71
C ALA A 102 18.03 -4.58 18.88
N GLU A 103 16.85 -3.99 18.66
CA GLU A 103 15.81 -3.87 19.68
C GLU A 103 15.31 -5.24 20.14
N THR A 104 14.96 -6.11 19.19
CA THR A 104 14.54 -7.48 19.50
C THR A 104 15.64 -8.25 20.22
N THR A 105 16.89 -8.16 19.73
CA THR A 105 18.04 -8.81 20.37
C THR A 105 18.24 -8.30 21.81
N LEU A 106 18.09 -6.99 22.04
CA LEU A 106 18.23 -6.40 23.38
C LEU A 106 17.15 -6.92 24.35
N VAL A 107 15.91 -7.02 23.90
CA VAL A 107 14.78 -7.54 24.70
C VAL A 107 15.04 -9.00 25.08
N GLU A 108 15.37 -9.84 24.11
CA GLU A 108 15.61 -11.27 24.34
C GLU A 108 16.83 -11.54 25.25
N LEU A 109 17.91 -10.77 25.07
CA LEU A 109 19.09 -10.89 25.94
C LEU A 109 18.79 -10.49 27.39
N ARG A 110 17.97 -9.44 27.58
CA ARG A 110 17.52 -9.04 28.93
C ARG A 110 16.60 -10.08 29.57
N ALA A 111 15.66 -10.64 28.80
CA ALA A 111 14.80 -11.73 29.25
C ALA A 111 15.59 -12.98 29.64
N ALA A 112 16.69 -13.29 28.92
CA ALA A 112 17.63 -14.34 29.26
C ALA A 112 18.56 -14.01 30.45
N GLY A 113 18.41 -12.83 31.07
CA GLY A 113 19.14 -12.42 32.27
C GLY A 113 20.56 -11.88 32.02
N TYR A 114 20.91 -11.51 30.79
CA TYR A 114 22.22 -10.90 30.51
C TYR A 114 22.23 -9.41 30.90
N PRO A 115 23.29 -8.91 31.56
CA PRO A 115 23.43 -7.52 31.98
C PRO A 115 23.87 -6.62 30.81
N ILE A 116 22.94 -6.42 29.87
CA ILE A 116 23.16 -5.67 28.63
C ILE A 116 22.43 -4.31 28.67
N ASP A 117 23.12 -3.26 28.23
CA ASP A 117 22.60 -1.90 28.21
C ASP A 117 22.07 -1.52 26.82
N ALA A 118 22.83 -1.87 25.74
CA ALA A 118 22.45 -1.56 24.37
C ALA A 118 22.97 -2.61 23.37
N VAL A 119 22.28 -2.72 22.26
CA VAL A 119 22.66 -3.48 21.06
C VAL A 119 22.62 -2.56 19.84
N ARG A 120 23.52 -2.73 18.89
CA ARG A 120 23.48 -2.15 17.55
C ARG A 120 23.82 -3.22 16.53
N THR A 121 23.27 -3.11 15.31
CA THR A 121 23.64 -3.98 14.20
C THR A 121 24.30 -3.23 13.06
N ALA A 122 24.96 -3.95 12.17
CA ALA A 122 25.48 -3.45 10.89
C ALA A 122 25.63 -4.60 9.90
N ARG A 123 25.77 -4.25 8.62
CA ARG A 123 26.10 -5.19 7.55
C ARG A 123 27.56 -5.03 7.15
N ARG A 124 28.25 -6.13 6.90
CA ARG A 124 29.65 -6.14 6.43
C ARG A 124 29.73 -6.85 5.09
N TYR A 125 30.40 -6.21 4.15
CA TYR A 125 30.68 -6.76 2.84
C TYR A 125 32.19 -6.84 2.63
N VAL A 126 32.67 -7.95 2.06
CA VAL A 126 34.06 -8.12 1.62
C VAL A 126 34.04 -8.40 0.13
N MET A 127 34.65 -7.55 -0.67
CA MET A 127 34.65 -7.61 -2.13
C MET A 127 36.06 -7.69 -2.66
N TRP A 128 36.31 -8.52 -3.67
CA TRP A 128 37.61 -8.68 -4.31
C TRP A 128 37.52 -8.62 -5.82
N GLY A 129 38.69 -8.36 -6.44
CA GLY A 129 38.84 -8.06 -7.87
C GLY A 129 39.75 -6.85 -8.07
N ARG A 130 39.85 -6.34 -9.28
CA ARG A 130 40.60 -5.11 -9.59
C ARG A 130 39.76 -3.86 -9.31
N LEU A 131 39.60 -3.51 -8.04
CA LEU A 131 38.68 -2.49 -7.59
C LEU A 131 39.40 -1.20 -7.17
N SER A 132 39.03 -0.07 -7.77
CA SER A 132 39.34 1.26 -7.25
C SER A 132 38.52 1.50 -5.98
N ARG A 133 39.16 1.92 -4.89
CA ARG A 133 38.47 2.21 -3.62
C ARG A 133 37.39 3.29 -3.77
N ALA A 134 37.62 4.30 -4.60
CA ALA A 134 36.66 5.38 -4.81
C ALA A 134 35.41 4.90 -5.56
N GLU A 135 35.61 4.16 -6.65
CA GLU A 135 34.51 3.56 -7.43
C GLU A 135 33.73 2.54 -6.60
N LEU A 136 34.43 1.69 -5.82
CA LEU A 136 33.80 0.75 -4.92
C LEU A 136 32.87 1.45 -3.93
N LEU A 137 33.35 2.50 -3.24
CA LEU A 137 32.53 3.20 -2.26
C LEU A 137 31.35 3.95 -2.90
N ALA A 138 31.55 4.53 -4.07
CA ALA A 138 30.47 5.17 -4.82
C ALA A 138 29.38 4.15 -5.23
N THR A 139 29.78 2.97 -5.72
CA THR A 139 28.83 1.93 -6.12
C THR A 139 28.15 1.28 -4.92
N VAL A 140 28.88 1.02 -3.82
CA VAL A 140 28.28 0.49 -2.58
C VAL A 140 27.21 1.44 -2.02
N ARG A 141 27.48 2.75 -1.99
CA ARG A 141 26.47 3.75 -1.59
C ARG A 141 25.23 3.68 -2.47
N ARG A 142 25.40 3.63 -3.79
CA ARG A 142 24.32 3.58 -4.74
C ARG A 142 23.49 2.29 -4.70
N VAL A 143 24.13 1.14 -4.42
CA VAL A 143 23.51 -0.18 -4.59
C VAL A 143 23.16 -0.84 -3.26
N LEU A 144 24.06 -0.77 -2.25
CA LEU A 144 23.94 -1.52 -1.00
C LEU A 144 23.54 -0.70 0.22
N ALA A 145 23.78 0.63 0.19
CA ALA A 145 23.43 1.52 1.28
C ALA A 145 22.30 2.48 0.90
N ASN A 146 21.56 2.92 1.89
CA ASN A 146 20.59 4.00 1.76
C ASN A 146 21.13 5.20 2.54
N ASP A 147 21.65 6.19 1.83
CA ASP A 147 22.28 7.36 2.46
C ASP A 147 21.32 8.15 3.37
N CYS A 148 19.98 7.96 3.23
CA CYS A 148 18.99 8.51 4.15
C CYS A 148 19.17 8.01 5.58
N ILE A 149 19.25 6.71 5.74
CA ILE A 149 19.20 6.03 7.05
C ILE A 149 20.51 5.33 7.41
N GLU A 150 21.46 5.22 6.48
CA GLU A 150 22.70 4.45 6.64
C GLU A 150 23.95 5.27 6.34
N GLN A 151 25.05 4.84 6.88
CA GLN A 151 26.38 5.38 6.60
C GLN A 151 27.34 4.26 6.18
N VAL A 152 28.10 4.53 5.12
CA VAL A 152 29.10 3.58 4.59
C VAL A 152 30.47 3.88 5.20
N VAL A 153 31.07 2.88 5.82
CA VAL A 153 32.41 2.93 6.43
C VAL A 153 33.34 2.02 5.67
N ALA A 154 34.43 2.58 5.12
CA ALA A 154 35.45 1.79 4.45
C ALA A 154 36.35 1.08 5.49
N GLY A 155 36.39 -0.23 5.45
CA GLY A 155 37.10 -1.06 6.41
C GLY A 155 36.20 -1.45 7.60
N SER A 156 36.58 -1.07 8.83
CA SER A 156 35.80 -1.31 10.05
C SER A 156 35.54 -0.01 10.80
N ALA A 157 34.34 0.16 11.32
CA ALA A 157 33.98 1.29 12.20
C ALA A 157 34.65 1.19 13.59
N GLY A 158 35.26 0.05 13.87
CA GLY A 158 35.90 -0.24 15.16
C GLY A 158 34.90 -0.66 16.25
N VAL A 159 35.42 -0.88 17.45
CA VAL A 159 34.61 -1.29 18.63
C VAL A 159 34.38 -0.06 19.51
N ARG A 160 33.30 0.70 19.23
CA ARG A 160 32.98 1.95 19.93
C ARG A 160 31.64 1.89 20.62
N PRO A 161 31.47 2.57 21.78
CA PRO A 161 30.14 2.72 22.39
C PRO A 161 29.17 3.52 21.52
N SER A 162 27.88 3.34 21.76
CA SER A 162 26.82 4.15 21.14
C SER A 162 26.96 5.64 21.51
N PRO A 163 26.70 6.56 20.59
CA PRO A 163 26.62 7.98 20.92
C PRO A 163 25.57 8.20 22.01
N LYS A 164 25.90 9.05 23.00
CA LYS A 164 24.88 9.43 23.99
C LYS A 164 23.87 10.37 23.34
N PRO A 165 22.53 10.18 23.56
CA PRO A 165 21.54 11.09 23.06
C PRO A 165 21.71 12.48 23.66
N PRO A 166 21.38 13.57 22.95
CA PRO A 166 21.38 14.92 23.49
C PRO A 166 20.40 15.03 24.65
N VAL A 167 20.72 15.85 25.64
CA VAL A 167 19.81 16.17 26.75
C VAL A 167 18.93 17.33 26.31
N PHE A 168 17.61 17.17 26.40
CA PHE A 168 16.66 18.23 26.15
C PHE A 168 16.38 18.99 27.44
N GLU A 169 16.51 20.32 27.39
CA GLU A 169 16.12 21.23 28.47
C GLU A 169 14.75 21.82 28.14
N PHE A 170 13.76 21.57 29.00
CA PHE A 170 12.39 22.02 28.78
C PHE A 170 12.28 23.55 28.77
N LYS A 171 11.74 24.10 27.69
CA LYS A 171 11.36 25.50 27.56
C LYS A 171 10.11 25.59 26.69
N LEU A 172 9.00 26.02 27.28
CA LEU A 172 7.75 26.26 26.58
C LEU A 172 7.95 27.36 25.51
N ARG A 173 7.64 27.04 24.25
CA ARG A 173 7.71 27.97 23.12
C ARG A 173 6.31 28.45 22.73
N ARG A 174 6.18 29.75 22.51
CA ARG A 174 5.00 30.35 21.88
C ARG A 174 5.38 30.89 20.52
N VAL A 175 4.52 30.63 19.53
CA VAL A 175 4.77 31.03 18.14
C VAL A 175 3.98 32.29 17.86
N THR A 176 4.68 33.42 17.64
CA THR A 176 4.04 34.69 17.33
C THR A 176 3.32 34.60 15.97
N ILE A 177 1.97 34.54 15.99
CA ILE A 177 1.15 34.47 14.77
C ILE A 177 0.23 35.68 14.65
N ARG A 178 -0.22 36.26 15.74
CA ARG A 178 -1.27 37.29 15.79
C ARG A 178 -0.89 38.58 15.08
N ALA A 179 0.39 38.91 15.05
CA ALA A 179 0.91 40.15 14.47
C ALA A 179 1.48 39.97 13.04
N LEU A 180 1.47 38.75 12.49
CA LEU A 180 2.04 38.47 11.16
C LEU A 180 1.10 38.95 10.05
N ASP A 181 1.68 39.48 8.98
CA ASP A 181 1.01 39.67 7.70
C ASP A 181 0.99 38.38 6.88
N ASP A 182 0.41 38.43 5.70
CA ASP A 182 0.31 37.26 4.81
C ASP A 182 1.66 36.67 4.42
N ALA A 183 2.68 37.51 4.23
CA ALA A 183 4.02 37.04 3.90
C ALA A 183 4.67 36.33 5.10
N GLY A 184 4.48 36.86 6.31
CA GLY A 184 4.92 36.25 7.55
C GLY A 184 4.20 34.92 7.86
N LEU A 185 2.88 34.83 7.58
CA LEU A 185 2.12 33.58 7.72
C LEU A 185 2.61 32.49 6.76
N ARG A 186 2.86 32.84 5.49
CA ARG A 186 3.44 31.90 4.51
C ARG A 186 4.85 31.46 4.90
N ALA A 187 5.68 32.39 5.37
CA ALA A 187 7.03 32.06 5.84
C ALA A 187 6.98 31.12 7.05
N LEU A 188 6.12 31.38 8.03
CA LEU A 188 5.92 30.51 9.20
C LEU A 188 5.47 29.09 8.81
N ALA A 189 4.49 28.98 7.89
CA ALA A 189 4.00 27.66 7.42
C ALA A 189 5.09 26.88 6.72
N ARG A 190 5.88 27.52 5.85
CA ARG A 190 6.98 26.90 5.11
C ARG A 190 8.15 26.50 6.04
N ASP A 191 8.65 27.45 6.83
CA ASP A 191 9.85 27.27 7.65
C ASP A 191 9.59 26.34 8.86
N GLY A 192 8.31 26.22 9.28
CA GLY A 192 7.84 25.28 10.28
C GLY A 192 7.42 23.92 9.72
N HIS A 193 7.50 23.68 8.42
CA HIS A 193 7.02 22.45 7.76
C HIS A 193 5.57 22.09 8.11
N LEU A 194 4.70 23.11 8.30
CA LEU A 194 3.31 22.89 8.70
C LEU A 194 2.40 22.46 7.53
N PHE A 195 2.78 22.73 6.30
CA PHE A 195 2.02 22.45 5.08
C PHE A 195 0.58 22.99 5.10
N LEU A 196 0.37 24.09 5.79
CA LEU A 196 -0.89 24.81 5.86
C LEU A 196 -0.95 25.94 4.82
N SER A 197 -2.11 26.10 4.17
CA SER A 197 -2.37 27.20 3.25
C SER A 197 -2.50 28.55 3.97
N LEU A 198 -2.46 29.65 3.21
CA LEU A 198 -2.64 30.99 3.80
C LEU A 198 -4.01 31.13 4.47
N GLU A 199 -5.06 30.57 3.88
CA GLU A 199 -6.42 30.63 4.41
C GLU A 199 -6.52 29.89 5.74
N GLU A 200 -5.88 28.73 5.86
CA GLU A 200 -5.79 27.93 7.08
C GLU A 200 -5.00 28.69 8.15
N MET A 201 -3.84 29.26 7.80
CA MET A 201 -3.03 30.09 8.72
C MET A 201 -3.80 31.33 9.21
N ARG A 202 -4.61 31.96 8.36
CA ARG A 202 -5.50 33.06 8.75
C ARG A 202 -6.62 32.60 9.69
N ALA A 203 -7.22 31.43 9.47
CA ALA A 203 -8.22 30.87 10.38
C ALA A 203 -7.63 30.65 11.78
N ILE A 204 -6.42 30.10 11.85
CA ILE A 204 -5.67 29.92 13.11
C ILE A 204 -5.35 31.29 13.75
N GLN A 205 -4.86 32.25 12.95
CA GLN A 205 -4.58 33.63 13.44
C GLN A 205 -5.82 34.28 14.05
N VAL A 206 -6.98 34.20 13.42
CA VAL A 206 -8.25 34.72 13.89
C VAL A 206 -8.69 34.03 15.18
N TYR A 207 -8.56 32.72 15.27
CA TYR A 207 -8.91 31.95 16.48
C TYR A 207 -8.05 32.39 17.68
N TYR A 208 -6.71 32.44 17.54
CA TYR A 208 -5.83 32.88 18.63
C TYR A 208 -5.94 34.38 18.92
N GLY A 209 -6.32 35.16 17.90
CA GLY A 209 -6.70 36.58 18.11
C GLY A 209 -7.87 36.73 19.06
N ARG A 210 -8.92 35.92 18.95
CA ARG A 210 -10.08 35.88 19.87
C ARG A 210 -9.71 35.39 21.27
N LEU A 211 -8.79 34.42 21.36
CA LEU A 211 -8.27 33.93 22.65
C LEU A 211 -7.34 34.94 23.35
N GLY A 212 -6.88 35.98 22.65
CA GLY A 212 -5.99 37.00 23.20
C GLY A 212 -4.56 36.52 23.45
N ARG A 213 -4.17 35.34 23.02
CA ARG A 213 -2.84 34.76 23.20
C ARG A 213 -2.29 34.16 21.88
N ASP A 214 -0.99 34.01 21.79
CA ASP A 214 -0.36 33.24 20.72
C ASP A 214 -0.39 31.73 21.02
N PRO A 215 -0.42 30.87 20.01
CA PRO A 215 -0.34 29.39 20.16
C PRO A 215 1.02 28.96 20.72
N THR A 216 1.05 27.83 21.38
CA THR A 216 2.29 27.08 21.56
C THR A 216 2.69 26.40 20.27
N ASP A 217 3.96 25.97 20.16
CA ASP A 217 4.42 25.14 19.05
C ASP A 217 3.63 23.83 18.97
N LEU A 218 3.38 23.15 20.08
CA LEU A 218 2.58 21.92 20.13
C LEU A 218 1.12 22.14 19.63
N GLU A 219 0.48 23.25 19.99
CA GLU A 219 -0.88 23.58 19.52
C GLU A 219 -0.89 23.77 17.98
N LEU A 220 0.11 24.48 17.46
CA LEU A 220 0.23 24.73 16.02
C LEU A 220 0.52 23.43 15.26
N GLU A 221 1.41 22.57 15.77
CA GLU A 221 1.68 21.24 15.23
C GLU A 221 0.43 20.35 15.26
N THR A 222 -0.31 20.33 16.38
CA THR A 222 -1.57 19.56 16.47
C THR A 222 -2.57 19.96 15.39
N LEU A 223 -2.74 21.27 15.16
CA LEU A 223 -3.60 21.77 14.09
C LEU A 223 -3.08 21.38 12.70
N ALA A 224 -1.75 21.47 12.47
CA ALA A 224 -1.13 21.12 11.21
C ALA A 224 -1.32 19.61 10.88
N GLN A 225 -1.12 18.73 11.87
CA GLN A 225 -1.33 17.29 11.70
C GLN A 225 -2.81 16.97 11.43
N THR A 226 -3.73 17.46 12.30
CA THR A 226 -5.18 17.21 12.15
C THR A 226 -5.72 17.78 10.85
N TRP A 227 -5.25 18.95 10.39
CA TRP A 227 -5.67 19.58 9.14
C TRP A 227 -4.82 19.18 7.93
N SER A 228 -4.02 18.10 8.00
CA SER A 228 -3.25 17.62 6.86
C SER A 228 -4.15 17.06 5.77
N GLU A 229 -3.67 17.02 4.51
CA GLU A 229 -4.39 16.36 3.41
C GLU A 229 -4.63 14.89 3.75
N HIS A 230 -3.65 14.24 4.36
CA HIS A 230 -3.69 12.84 4.74
C HIS A 230 -4.80 12.53 5.77
N CYS A 231 -4.95 13.35 6.84
CA CYS A 231 -5.89 13.06 7.93
C CYS A 231 -7.34 13.43 7.58
N VAL A 232 -7.56 14.55 6.88
CA VAL A 232 -8.93 15.03 6.65
C VAL A 232 -9.41 14.94 5.20
N HIS A 233 -8.58 14.48 4.26
CA HIS A 233 -8.94 14.39 2.84
C HIS A 233 -9.46 15.73 2.28
N LYS A 234 -8.70 16.83 2.52
CA LYS A 234 -9.14 18.21 2.21
C LYS A 234 -9.63 18.38 0.78
N THR A 235 -8.93 17.80 -0.18
CA THR A 235 -9.24 17.93 -1.62
C THR A 235 -10.57 17.27 -1.94
N LEU A 236 -10.76 16.01 -1.56
CA LEU A 236 -12.03 15.29 -1.82
C LEU A 236 -13.21 15.85 -1.03
N LYS A 237 -12.97 16.47 0.13
CA LYS A 237 -14.01 17.14 0.95
C LYS A 237 -14.24 18.60 0.57
N SER A 238 -13.43 19.20 -0.32
CA SER A 238 -13.61 20.60 -0.75
C SER A 238 -14.81 20.76 -1.70
N ALA A 239 -15.30 22.01 -1.78
CA ALA A 239 -16.24 22.38 -2.85
C ALA A 239 -15.46 22.46 -4.18
N ILE A 240 -16.03 21.91 -5.26
CA ILE A 240 -15.36 21.87 -6.56
C ILE A 240 -16.32 22.33 -7.65
N VAL A 241 -15.84 23.22 -8.51
CA VAL A 241 -16.49 23.60 -9.77
C VAL A 241 -15.76 22.91 -10.90
N TYR A 242 -16.38 21.88 -11.46
CA TYR A 242 -15.87 21.19 -12.65
C TYR A 242 -16.31 21.90 -13.92
N ARG A 243 -15.38 22.12 -14.85
CA ARG A 243 -15.61 22.63 -16.19
C ARG A 243 -14.95 21.72 -17.21
N GLY A 244 -15.69 21.24 -18.19
CA GLY A 244 -15.11 20.39 -19.20
C GLY A 244 -16.09 19.53 -19.96
N ALA A 245 -15.59 18.45 -20.56
CA ALA A 245 -16.40 17.50 -21.28
C ALA A 245 -17.49 16.90 -20.38
N PRO A 246 -18.71 16.65 -20.91
CA PRO A 246 -19.79 16.01 -20.18
C PRO A 246 -19.37 14.62 -19.67
N MET A 247 -20.03 14.16 -18.60
CA MET A 247 -19.84 12.81 -18.10
C MET A 247 -20.53 11.80 -19.03
N PRO A 248 -19.89 10.64 -19.34
CA PRO A 248 -20.41 9.66 -20.31
C PRO A 248 -21.75 9.04 -19.93
N PHE A 249 -22.00 8.85 -18.64
CA PHE A 249 -23.23 8.26 -18.12
C PHE A 249 -23.91 9.24 -17.16
N VAL A 250 -25.21 9.53 -17.41
CA VAL A 250 -26.00 10.35 -16.50
C VAL A 250 -27.11 9.44 -15.98
N GLY A 251 -26.92 8.91 -14.76
CA GLY A 251 -27.80 7.90 -14.17
C GLY A 251 -29.24 8.35 -14.00
N ASP A 252 -30.20 7.46 -13.93
CA ASP A 252 -31.65 7.41 -13.72
C ASP A 252 -32.53 7.38 -14.98
N GLY A 253 -31.97 7.46 -16.19
CA GLY A 253 -32.73 7.47 -17.43
C GLY A 253 -33.53 8.75 -17.67
N THR A 254 -33.48 9.73 -16.77
CA THR A 254 -34.18 11.02 -16.91
C THR A 254 -33.29 12.12 -17.54
N GLY A 255 -32.00 11.86 -17.71
CA GLY A 255 -31.03 12.77 -18.39
C GLY A 255 -30.79 14.10 -17.67
N ARG A 256 -31.12 14.21 -16.38
CA ARG A 256 -30.89 15.43 -15.60
C ARG A 256 -30.04 15.19 -14.38
N GLN A 257 -28.76 15.61 -14.45
CA GLN A 257 -27.97 15.90 -13.23
C GLN A 257 -28.54 17.18 -12.60
N SER A 258 -28.89 17.16 -11.33
CA SER A 258 -29.20 18.37 -10.60
C SER A 258 -27.91 19.21 -10.52
N GLY A 259 -27.92 20.39 -11.12
CA GLY A 259 -26.76 21.30 -11.10
C GLY A 259 -25.95 21.42 -12.40
N VAL A 260 -26.27 20.65 -13.45
CA VAL A 260 -25.62 20.80 -14.76
C VAL A 260 -26.12 22.05 -15.46
N GLN A 261 -25.24 22.99 -15.77
CA GLN A 261 -25.50 24.13 -16.62
C GLN A 261 -24.68 24.03 -17.91
N PRO A 262 -25.23 24.44 -19.09
CA PRO A 262 -24.38 24.57 -20.30
C PRO A 262 -23.22 25.50 -20.02
N GLY A 263 -22.06 25.22 -20.63
CA GLY A 263 -20.89 26.08 -20.52
C GLY A 263 -21.20 27.54 -20.89
N ARG A 264 -20.52 28.49 -20.28
CA ARG A 264 -20.71 29.95 -20.53
C ARG A 264 -20.51 30.39 -21.99
N ASP A 265 -19.84 29.55 -22.79
CA ASP A 265 -19.60 29.77 -24.22
C ASP A 265 -20.72 29.30 -25.14
N GLY A 266 -21.79 28.68 -24.57
CA GLY A 266 -22.93 28.17 -25.30
C GLY A 266 -22.64 26.98 -26.23
N SER A 267 -21.47 26.33 -26.08
CA SER A 267 -21.16 25.10 -26.82
C SER A 267 -21.78 23.88 -26.09
N ASP A 268 -22.45 23.01 -26.80
CA ASP A 268 -23.06 21.78 -26.28
C ASP A 268 -22.00 20.74 -25.77
N ASN A 269 -20.70 21.03 -25.98
CA ASN A 269 -19.60 20.14 -25.66
C ASN A 269 -18.94 20.42 -24.30
N HIS A 270 -19.38 21.43 -23.54
CA HIS A 270 -18.83 21.74 -22.21
C HIS A 270 -19.93 21.91 -21.18
N VAL A 271 -19.71 21.35 -19.99
CA VAL A 271 -20.60 21.45 -18.83
C VAL A 271 -19.92 22.11 -17.66
N GLU A 272 -20.66 22.79 -16.81
CA GLU A 272 -20.25 23.21 -15.47
C GLU A 272 -21.06 22.42 -14.45
N ILE A 273 -20.35 21.69 -13.56
CA ILE A 273 -20.93 20.88 -12.48
C ILE A 273 -20.34 21.36 -11.16
N ARG A 274 -21.18 21.53 -10.14
CA ARG A 274 -20.75 21.93 -8.79
C ARG A 274 -20.96 20.80 -7.82
N TYR A 275 -19.92 20.52 -7.04
CA TYR A 275 -19.91 19.59 -5.92
C TYR A 275 -19.69 20.39 -4.63
N ASP A 276 -20.50 20.16 -3.60
CA ASP A 276 -20.29 20.75 -2.27
C ASP A 276 -19.20 20.01 -1.48
N SER A 277 -19.04 18.72 -1.76
CA SER A 277 -17.97 17.84 -1.31
C SER A 277 -17.88 16.68 -2.30
N LEU A 278 -16.80 16.61 -3.07
CA LEU A 278 -16.64 15.57 -4.10
C LEU A 278 -16.83 14.16 -3.51
N LEU A 279 -16.22 13.88 -2.35
CA LEU A 279 -16.34 12.60 -1.65
C LEU A 279 -17.79 12.28 -1.29
N LYS A 280 -18.51 13.25 -0.69
CA LYS A 280 -19.90 13.03 -0.24
C LYS A 280 -20.88 12.94 -1.40
N ASP A 281 -20.66 13.74 -2.44
CA ASP A 281 -21.58 13.83 -3.58
C ASP A 281 -21.37 12.69 -4.59
N THR A 282 -20.33 11.87 -4.43
CA THR A 282 -20.02 10.72 -5.30
C THR A 282 -19.88 9.43 -4.49
N ILE A 283 -18.74 9.15 -3.90
CA ILE A 283 -18.38 7.87 -3.26
C ILE A 283 -19.34 7.52 -2.10
N VAL A 284 -19.51 8.44 -1.14
CA VAL A 284 -20.38 8.21 0.01
C VAL A 284 -21.84 8.09 -0.43
N ARG A 285 -22.27 8.98 -1.33
CA ARG A 285 -23.64 8.99 -1.88
C ARG A 285 -24.00 7.67 -2.56
N ALA A 286 -23.08 7.07 -3.34
CA ALA A 286 -23.32 5.78 -3.98
C ALA A 286 -23.68 4.70 -2.94
N THR A 287 -22.96 4.65 -1.83
CA THR A 287 -23.18 3.69 -0.74
C THR A 287 -24.48 3.98 0.02
N GLU A 288 -24.78 5.25 0.33
CA GLU A 288 -26.01 5.64 1.00
C GLU A 288 -27.25 5.26 0.18
N GLU A 289 -27.23 5.56 -1.12
CA GLU A 289 -28.33 5.22 -2.02
C GLU A 289 -28.49 3.70 -2.20
N LEU A 290 -27.40 2.95 -2.35
CA LEU A 290 -27.44 1.48 -2.44
C LEU A 290 -27.99 0.86 -1.16
N THR A 291 -27.58 1.36 0.00
CA THR A 291 -28.08 0.91 1.31
C THR A 291 -29.56 1.19 1.47
N ALA A 292 -30.02 2.38 1.06
CA ALA A 292 -31.44 2.75 1.08
C ALA A 292 -32.29 1.89 0.14
N ASP A 293 -31.75 1.52 -1.03
CA ASP A 293 -32.39 0.63 -2.01
C ASP A 293 -32.34 -0.85 -1.61
N GLY A 294 -31.63 -1.22 -0.52
CA GLY A 294 -31.41 -2.61 -0.09
C GLY A 294 -30.59 -3.43 -1.08
N ARG A 295 -29.68 -2.77 -1.83
CA ARG A 295 -28.78 -3.38 -2.82
C ARG A 295 -27.37 -3.56 -2.25
N GLY A 296 -26.70 -4.62 -2.66
CA GLY A 296 -25.37 -4.96 -2.18
C GLY A 296 -25.37 -5.69 -0.83
N PRO A 297 -24.20 -5.96 -0.24
CA PRO A 297 -24.07 -6.57 1.09
C PRO A 297 -24.56 -5.62 2.18
N GLN A 298 -24.99 -6.17 3.33
CA GLN A 298 -25.34 -5.36 4.49
C GLN A 298 -24.10 -4.64 5.04
N CYS A 299 -24.04 -3.33 4.91
CA CYS A 299 -23.04 -2.47 5.52
C CYS A 299 -23.35 -2.31 7.02
N LEU A 300 -22.34 -2.58 7.89
CA LEU A 300 -22.48 -2.49 9.34
C LEU A 300 -21.81 -1.21 9.90
N SER A 301 -20.65 -0.84 9.35
CA SER A 301 -19.94 0.41 9.64
C SER A 301 -19.19 0.87 8.39
N VAL A 302 -19.48 2.08 7.88
CA VAL A 302 -18.86 2.63 6.68
C VAL A 302 -18.55 4.10 6.87
N PHE A 303 -17.36 4.54 6.47
CA PHE A 303 -16.86 5.92 6.57
C PHE A 303 -16.89 6.54 7.98
N LYS A 304 -16.85 5.72 9.03
CA LYS A 304 -16.97 6.15 10.44
C LYS A 304 -15.84 5.68 11.34
N ASP A 305 -15.07 4.69 10.92
CA ASP A 305 -14.09 4.00 11.75
C ASP A 305 -12.81 3.73 10.92
N ASN A 306 -11.77 3.18 11.53
CA ASN A 306 -10.49 2.83 10.89
C ASN A 306 -10.65 1.93 9.66
N ALA A 307 -11.67 1.05 9.64
CA ALA A 307 -11.96 0.15 8.52
C ALA A 307 -13.47 0.10 8.23
N GLY A 308 -13.83 -0.19 6.97
CA GLY A 308 -15.21 -0.47 6.59
C GLY A 308 -15.63 -1.89 6.97
N VAL A 309 -16.89 -2.09 7.39
CA VAL A 309 -17.38 -3.39 7.86
C VAL A 309 -18.67 -3.78 7.15
N ILE A 310 -18.68 -4.99 6.55
CA ILE A 310 -19.88 -5.65 6.02
C ILE A 310 -20.25 -6.89 6.83
N ALA A 311 -21.49 -7.33 6.71
CA ALA A 311 -21.95 -8.55 7.37
C ALA A 311 -21.30 -9.81 6.78
N PHE A 312 -20.70 -10.65 7.62
CA PHE A 312 -20.26 -12.00 7.28
C PHE A 312 -21.36 -13.03 7.53
N ASP A 313 -21.91 -13.03 8.72
CA ASP A 313 -23.06 -13.84 9.15
C ASP A 313 -23.85 -13.07 10.23
N ASP A 314 -24.75 -13.73 10.94
CA ASP A 314 -25.55 -13.08 12.00
C ASP A 314 -24.73 -12.68 13.23
N HIS A 315 -23.50 -13.21 13.39
CA HIS A 315 -22.65 -13.01 14.56
C HIS A 315 -21.41 -12.16 14.26
N PHE A 316 -20.93 -12.16 13.01
CA PHE A 316 -19.67 -11.53 12.64
C PHE A 316 -19.81 -10.55 11.46
N GLY A 317 -18.96 -9.55 11.46
CA GLY A 317 -18.67 -8.70 10.32
C GLY A 317 -17.27 -8.94 9.77
N VAL A 318 -17.06 -8.62 8.50
CA VAL A 318 -15.74 -8.53 7.83
C VAL A 318 -15.34 -7.09 7.77
N ALA A 319 -14.24 -6.74 8.42
CA ALA A 319 -13.59 -5.44 8.34
C ALA A 319 -12.55 -5.46 7.21
N PHE A 320 -12.44 -4.37 6.44
CA PHE A 320 -11.44 -4.24 5.38
C PHE A 320 -10.90 -2.81 5.30
N LYS A 321 -9.57 -2.69 5.26
CA LYS A 321 -8.83 -1.45 5.06
C LYS A 321 -7.74 -1.66 4.03
N VAL A 322 -7.52 -0.67 3.18
CA VAL A 322 -6.36 -0.57 2.29
C VAL A 322 -5.81 0.86 2.39
N GLU A 323 -4.51 0.97 2.55
CA GLU A 323 -3.79 2.23 2.74
C GLU A 323 -2.64 2.35 1.74
N THR A 324 -2.18 3.56 1.48
CA THR A 324 -1.02 3.83 0.62
C THR A 324 0.21 4.20 1.45
N HIS A 325 1.36 3.65 1.09
CA HIS A 325 2.63 3.99 1.74
C HIS A 325 3.71 4.33 0.69
N ASN A 326 3.38 5.30 -0.21
CA ASN A 326 4.14 5.63 -1.43
C ASN A 326 5.47 6.34 -1.14
N HIS A 327 5.42 7.54 -0.56
CA HIS A 327 6.60 8.37 -0.32
C HIS A 327 7.62 7.72 0.61
N PRO A 328 7.23 7.11 1.75
CA PRO A 328 8.18 6.36 2.57
C PRO A 328 8.85 5.22 1.82
N SER A 329 8.11 4.52 0.94
CA SER A 329 8.67 3.42 0.13
C SER A 329 9.57 3.92 -1.01
N ALA A 330 9.37 5.15 -1.51
CA ALA A 330 10.28 5.78 -2.46
C ALA A 330 11.65 6.07 -1.84
N ILE A 331 11.67 6.45 -0.57
CA ILE A 331 12.90 6.83 0.17
C ILE A 331 13.56 5.60 0.79
N GLU A 332 12.79 4.76 1.47
CA GLU A 332 13.25 3.51 2.11
C GLU A 332 12.27 2.36 1.82
N PRO A 333 12.48 1.61 0.73
CA PRO A 333 11.51 0.64 0.22
C PRO A 333 11.15 -0.47 1.21
N TYR A 334 12.13 -0.98 1.96
CA TYR A 334 11.91 -2.06 2.94
C TYR A 334 11.10 -1.58 4.15
N GLY A 335 11.55 -0.52 4.81
CA GLY A 335 10.86 0.03 5.99
C GLY A 335 9.52 0.64 5.64
N GLY A 336 9.44 1.37 4.52
CA GLY A 336 8.20 1.96 4.03
C GLY A 336 7.11 0.93 3.78
N ALA A 337 7.41 -0.15 3.06
CA ALA A 337 6.44 -1.22 2.79
C ALA A 337 6.09 -2.03 4.05
N ALA A 338 7.09 -2.34 4.89
CA ALA A 338 6.85 -3.02 6.17
C ALA A 338 5.88 -2.24 7.06
N THR A 339 6.09 -0.92 7.17
CA THR A 339 5.21 -0.02 7.92
C THR A 339 3.81 0.07 7.30
N GLY A 340 3.70 0.04 5.96
CA GLY A 340 2.41 0.00 5.27
C GLY A 340 1.56 -1.20 5.68
N VAL A 341 2.16 -2.40 5.72
CA VAL A 341 1.48 -3.62 6.22
C VAL A 341 1.07 -3.45 7.69
N GLY A 342 1.99 -3.02 8.55
CA GLY A 342 1.70 -2.81 9.98
C GLY A 342 0.61 -1.78 10.22
N GLY A 343 0.59 -0.67 9.46
CA GLY A 343 -0.45 0.36 9.54
C GLY A 343 -1.84 -0.21 9.24
N CYS A 344 -1.99 -0.98 8.17
CA CYS A 344 -3.27 -1.60 7.82
C CYS A 344 -3.73 -2.66 8.85
N VAL A 345 -2.80 -3.43 9.42
CA VAL A 345 -3.11 -4.36 10.51
C VAL A 345 -3.62 -3.60 11.72
N ARG A 346 -2.96 -2.49 12.11
CA ARG A 346 -3.41 -1.64 13.23
C ARG A 346 -4.77 -1.00 12.98
N ASP A 347 -5.07 -0.54 11.76
CA ASP A 347 -6.40 -0.03 11.39
C ASP A 347 -7.48 -1.08 11.60
N VAL A 348 -7.23 -2.32 11.17
CA VAL A 348 -8.17 -3.43 11.39
C VAL A 348 -8.33 -3.73 12.88
N VAL A 349 -7.23 -3.76 13.64
CA VAL A 349 -7.29 -3.91 15.11
C VAL A 349 -7.98 -2.73 15.78
N GLY A 350 -7.82 -1.52 15.24
CA GLY A 350 -8.50 -0.31 15.70
C GLY A 350 -9.99 -0.28 15.36
N CYS A 351 -10.47 -1.12 14.45
CA CYS A 351 -11.87 -1.13 14.02
C CYS A 351 -12.79 -1.70 15.11
N GLY A 352 -13.82 -0.94 15.47
CA GLY A 352 -14.71 -1.26 16.59
C GLY A 352 -13.94 -1.42 17.90
N LEU A 353 -14.19 -2.51 18.59
CA LEU A 353 -13.44 -2.94 19.77
C LEU A 353 -12.44 -4.06 19.42
N GLY A 354 -11.85 -4.05 18.23
CA GLY A 354 -10.80 -4.94 17.80
C GLY A 354 -11.23 -6.02 16.80
N ALA A 355 -11.09 -5.80 15.51
CA ALA A 355 -11.22 -6.88 14.53
C ALA A 355 -9.95 -7.75 14.54
N ARG A 356 -10.12 -9.07 14.38
CA ARG A 356 -9.01 -10.02 14.28
C ARG A 356 -8.54 -10.12 12.83
N PRO A 357 -7.30 -9.75 12.51
CA PRO A 357 -6.74 -9.87 11.16
C PRO A 357 -6.75 -11.34 10.67
N ILE A 358 -7.21 -11.53 9.42
CA ILE A 358 -7.32 -12.86 8.78
C ILE A 358 -6.56 -12.93 7.45
N ALA A 359 -6.26 -11.81 6.82
CA ALA A 359 -5.49 -11.75 5.57
C ALA A 359 -4.89 -10.37 5.33
N ASN A 360 -3.75 -10.35 4.61
CA ASN A 360 -3.20 -9.17 3.94
C ASN A 360 -3.36 -9.29 2.42
N THR A 361 -3.43 -8.13 1.74
CA THR A 361 -3.41 -7.98 0.28
C THR A 361 -2.53 -6.78 -0.08
N ASP A 362 -1.67 -6.91 -1.10
CA ASP A 362 -0.69 -5.88 -1.41
C ASP A 362 -0.58 -5.67 -2.92
N VAL A 363 -0.74 -4.42 -3.39
CA VAL A 363 -0.64 -4.04 -4.81
C VAL A 363 0.45 -3.00 -5.00
N PHE A 364 1.26 -3.16 -6.06
CA PHE A 364 2.41 -2.31 -6.31
C PHE A 364 2.42 -1.77 -7.74
N CYS A 365 2.84 -0.50 -7.91
CA CYS A 365 3.13 0.09 -9.20
C CYS A 365 4.57 0.64 -9.21
N PHE A 366 5.38 0.17 -10.17
CA PHE A 366 6.80 0.52 -10.26
C PHE A 366 7.19 0.97 -11.67
N ALA A 367 8.28 1.72 -11.76
CA ALA A 367 9.00 1.87 -13.02
C ALA A 367 9.65 0.53 -13.44
N PRO A 368 9.92 0.31 -14.76
CA PRO A 368 10.52 -0.92 -15.25
C PRO A 368 11.83 -1.29 -14.53
N PRO A 369 12.03 -2.56 -14.14
CA PRO A 369 13.18 -2.99 -13.35
C PRO A 369 14.51 -3.03 -14.11
N ASP A 370 14.48 -2.88 -15.41
CA ASP A 370 15.63 -2.83 -16.34
C ASP A 370 16.05 -1.37 -16.67
N TRP A 371 15.64 -0.40 -15.86
CA TRP A 371 16.04 0.99 -16.00
C TRP A 371 17.57 1.13 -16.01
N PRO A 372 18.19 1.90 -16.96
CA PRO A 372 19.63 2.04 -17.00
C PRO A 372 20.18 2.79 -15.77
N HIS A 373 21.20 2.24 -15.13
CA HIS A 373 21.79 2.82 -13.90
C HIS A 373 22.38 4.22 -14.07
N ASP A 374 22.91 4.52 -15.26
CA ASP A 374 23.51 5.80 -15.62
C ASP A 374 22.48 6.87 -16.03
N ARG A 375 21.19 6.49 -16.11
CA ARG A 375 20.07 7.37 -16.51
C ARG A 375 19.13 7.68 -15.35
N LEU A 376 19.49 7.31 -14.13
CA LEU A 376 18.68 7.62 -12.95
C LEU A 376 18.86 9.09 -12.56
N PRO A 377 17.77 9.85 -12.34
CA PRO A 377 17.85 11.19 -11.76
C PRO A 377 18.46 11.15 -10.35
N GLN A 378 19.08 12.25 -9.95
CA GLN A 378 19.65 12.36 -8.61
C GLN A 378 18.57 12.18 -7.54
N GLY A 379 18.87 11.40 -6.50
CA GLY A 379 17.96 11.12 -5.38
C GLY A 379 16.97 9.97 -5.63
N VAL A 380 16.90 9.44 -6.87
CA VAL A 380 16.00 8.32 -7.21
C VAL A 380 16.71 6.99 -7.01
N LEU A 381 16.05 6.09 -6.28
CA LEU A 381 16.50 4.71 -6.14
C LEU A 381 16.21 3.91 -7.42
N HIS A 382 17.07 2.96 -7.75
CA HIS A 382 16.87 2.09 -8.92
C HIS A 382 15.59 1.27 -8.77
N PRO A 383 14.70 1.18 -9.80
CA PRO A 383 13.41 0.49 -9.70
C PRO A 383 13.51 -0.96 -9.22
N ARG A 384 14.51 -1.73 -9.67
CA ARG A 384 14.75 -3.11 -9.18
C ARG A 384 15.03 -3.16 -7.68
N ARG A 385 15.76 -2.16 -7.16
CA ARG A 385 16.02 -2.05 -5.72
C ARG A 385 14.74 -1.73 -4.95
N VAL A 386 13.92 -0.81 -5.47
CA VAL A 386 12.63 -0.46 -4.89
C VAL A 386 11.73 -1.69 -4.85
N LEU A 387 11.56 -2.38 -5.97
CA LEU A 387 10.78 -3.62 -6.09
C LEU A 387 11.21 -4.68 -5.06
N ARG A 388 12.51 -5.00 -4.99
CA ARG A 388 13.03 -6.00 -4.04
C ARG A 388 12.86 -5.58 -2.59
N GLY A 389 13.07 -4.30 -2.29
CA GLY A 389 12.92 -3.75 -0.95
C GLY A 389 11.48 -3.81 -0.47
N VAL A 390 10.53 -3.37 -1.30
CA VAL A 390 9.09 -3.42 -1.02
C VAL A 390 8.62 -4.86 -0.79
N VAL A 391 8.91 -5.77 -1.72
CA VAL A 391 8.54 -7.19 -1.61
C VAL A 391 9.08 -7.81 -0.32
N LYS A 392 10.34 -7.52 0.04
CA LYS A 392 10.96 -8.03 1.26
C LYS A 392 10.35 -7.41 2.53
N GLY A 393 10.03 -6.14 2.52
CA GLY A 393 9.38 -5.44 3.65
C GLY A 393 8.01 -6.04 3.98
N VAL A 394 7.18 -6.24 2.96
CA VAL A 394 5.86 -6.90 3.09
C VAL A 394 6.03 -8.32 3.62
N ALA A 395 6.95 -9.13 3.04
CA ALA A 395 7.19 -10.49 3.47
C ALA A 395 7.59 -10.57 4.95
N ASP A 396 8.58 -9.78 5.34
CA ASP A 396 9.12 -9.84 6.70
C ASP A 396 8.10 -9.39 7.75
N TYR A 397 7.25 -8.41 7.42
CA TYR A 397 6.23 -7.96 8.37
C TYR A 397 5.08 -8.95 8.45
N GLY A 398 4.43 -9.27 7.32
CA GLY A 398 3.26 -10.16 7.28
C GLY A 398 3.55 -11.56 7.83
N ASN A 399 4.69 -12.15 7.44
CA ASN A 399 5.09 -13.49 7.91
C ASN A 399 5.31 -13.53 9.44
N ARG A 400 5.96 -12.50 10.01
CA ARG A 400 6.19 -12.41 11.46
C ARG A 400 4.91 -12.15 12.26
N MET A 401 3.93 -11.47 11.65
CA MET A 401 2.59 -11.30 12.23
C MET A 401 1.77 -12.60 12.24
N GLY A 402 2.13 -13.58 11.40
CA GLY A 402 1.34 -14.80 11.22
C GLY A 402 0.00 -14.51 10.54
N ILE A 403 -0.05 -13.50 9.68
CA ILE A 403 -1.21 -13.14 8.87
C ILE A 403 -0.90 -13.48 7.41
N PRO A 404 -1.73 -14.29 6.72
CA PRO A 404 -1.44 -14.70 5.36
C PRO A 404 -1.56 -13.53 4.37
N THR A 405 -0.56 -13.32 3.51
CA THR A 405 -0.63 -12.40 2.36
C THR A 405 -1.13 -13.16 1.15
N VAL A 406 -2.37 -12.92 0.73
CA VAL A 406 -3.13 -13.85 -0.11
C VAL A 406 -3.46 -13.35 -1.52
N ASN A 407 -3.40 -12.04 -1.75
CA ASN A 407 -3.78 -11.43 -3.02
C ASN A 407 -2.92 -10.20 -3.31
N GLY A 408 -2.84 -9.79 -4.56
CA GLY A 408 -2.18 -8.58 -5.00
C GLY A 408 -1.84 -8.57 -6.48
N ALA A 409 -1.27 -7.45 -6.94
CA ALA A 409 -0.83 -7.25 -8.32
C ALA A 409 0.46 -6.42 -8.37
N ILE A 410 1.21 -6.52 -9.45
CA ILE A 410 2.36 -5.65 -9.73
C ILE A 410 2.23 -5.10 -11.15
N TYR A 411 2.11 -3.79 -11.25
CA TYR A 411 1.97 -3.04 -12.49
C TYR A 411 3.23 -2.22 -12.79
N PHE A 412 3.61 -2.10 -14.07
CA PHE A 412 4.81 -1.38 -14.49
C PHE A 412 4.48 -0.28 -15.49
N ASP A 413 4.91 0.97 -15.16
CA ASP A 413 4.84 2.13 -16.04
C ASP A 413 6.07 3.02 -15.77
N PRO A 414 6.79 3.51 -16.79
CA PRO A 414 7.99 4.30 -16.58
C PRO A 414 7.75 5.61 -15.81
N ARG A 415 6.52 6.10 -15.76
CA ARG A 415 6.12 7.31 -15.01
C ARG A 415 6.09 7.13 -13.49
N PHE A 416 6.14 5.89 -12.98
CA PHE A 416 6.30 5.63 -11.54
C PHE A 416 7.76 5.77 -11.05
N LEU A 417 8.68 6.23 -11.89
CA LEU A 417 10.05 6.50 -11.47
C LEU A 417 10.08 7.61 -10.41
N GLY A 418 10.72 7.35 -9.28
CA GLY A 418 10.82 8.30 -8.16
C GLY A 418 9.57 8.35 -7.27
N ASN A 419 8.41 7.87 -7.76
CA ASN A 419 7.16 7.77 -7.01
C ASN A 419 6.49 6.41 -7.23
N PRO A 420 7.02 5.33 -6.65
CA PRO A 420 6.36 4.02 -6.67
C PRO A 420 5.05 4.09 -5.89
N LEU A 421 4.05 3.32 -6.30
CA LEU A 421 2.85 3.13 -5.50
C LEU A 421 2.93 1.81 -4.75
N VAL A 422 2.67 1.88 -3.46
CA VAL A 422 2.67 0.74 -2.55
C VAL A 422 1.37 0.78 -1.76
N TYR A 423 0.44 -0.10 -2.13
CA TYR A 423 -0.82 -0.28 -1.43
C TYR A 423 -0.71 -1.53 -0.56
N CYS A 424 -1.01 -1.38 0.73
CA CYS A 424 -1.12 -2.49 1.66
C CYS A 424 -2.54 -2.56 2.19
N GLY A 425 -3.07 -3.78 2.35
CA GLY A 425 -4.41 -3.98 2.84
C GLY A 425 -4.50 -5.11 3.86
N CYS A 426 -5.47 -4.99 4.75
CA CYS A 426 -5.75 -6.01 5.76
C CYS A 426 -7.25 -6.26 5.89
N VAL A 427 -7.62 -7.54 5.94
CA VAL A 427 -9.00 -8.00 6.19
C VAL A 427 -9.07 -8.60 7.58
N GLY A 428 -10.12 -8.28 8.33
CA GLY A 428 -10.35 -8.80 9.68
C GLY A 428 -11.75 -9.31 9.91
N LEU A 429 -11.93 -10.10 10.98
CA LEU A 429 -13.23 -10.60 11.43
C LEU A 429 -13.56 -9.99 12.79
N ILE A 430 -14.76 -9.40 12.93
CA ILE A 430 -15.22 -8.74 14.17
C ILE A 430 -16.58 -9.27 14.61
N PRO A 431 -16.77 -9.61 15.91
CA PRO A 431 -18.11 -9.85 16.42
C PRO A 431 -19.01 -8.63 16.28
N ARG A 432 -20.26 -8.80 15.78
CA ARG A 432 -21.17 -7.66 15.49
C ARG A 432 -21.44 -6.77 16.70
N GLN A 433 -21.54 -7.35 17.90
CA GLN A 433 -21.76 -6.60 19.13
C GLN A 433 -20.56 -5.73 19.57
N LEU A 434 -19.40 -5.87 18.92
CA LEU A 434 -18.17 -5.13 19.23
C LEU A 434 -17.81 -4.09 18.16
N ILE A 435 -18.73 -3.79 17.21
CA ILE A 435 -18.49 -2.80 16.15
C ILE A 435 -18.54 -1.36 16.69
N GLU A 436 -19.47 -1.09 17.61
CA GLU A 436 -19.62 0.24 18.19
C GLU A 436 -18.58 0.50 19.28
N LYS A 437 -17.91 1.66 19.20
CA LYS A 437 -16.90 2.11 20.18
C LYS A 437 -17.12 3.57 20.55
N ALA A 438 -16.79 3.94 21.79
CA ALA A 438 -16.78 5.33 22.23
C ALA A 438 -15.91 5.52 23.46
N ALA A 439 -15.04 6.51 23.46
CA ALA A 439 -14.41 7.00 24.67
C ALA A 439 -15.47 7.69 25.54
N ARG A 440 -15.36 7.51 26.86
CA ARG A 440 -16.30 8.09 27.83
C ARG A 440 -15.56 8.95 28.83
N PRO A 441 -16.15 10.03 29.34
CA PRO A 441 -15.55 10.81 30.41
C PRO A 441 -15.15 9.92 31.60
N GLY A 442 -13.92 10.12 32.11
CA GLY A 442 -13.34 9.32 33.17
C GLY A 442 -12.67 8.03 32.75
N ASN A 443 -12.72 7.65 31.45
CA ASN A 443 -11.88 6.54 30.96
C ASN A 443 -10.40 6.97 30.94
N LEU A 444 -9.52 6.05 31.33
CA LEU A 444 -8.09 6.26 31.27
C LEU A 444 -7.60 6.17 29.81
N ILE A 445 -6.71 7.08 29.43
CA ILE A 445 -5.98 7.02 28.15
C ILE A 445 -4.79 6.10 28.36
N VAL A 446 -4.83 4.90 27.76
CA VAL A 446 -3.76 3.90 27.90
C VAL A 446 -3.04 3.76 26.58
N LEU A 447 -1.74 4.06 26.57
CA LEU A 447 -0.83 3.82 25.45
C LEU A 447 -0.27 2.40 25.58
N VAL A 448 -0.40 1.59 24.52
CA VAL A 448 0.01 0.19 24.48
C VAL A 448 0.99 -0.04 23.33
N GLY A 449 2.04 -0.84 23.56
CA GLY A 449 2.95 -1.32 22.52
C GLY A 449 4.34 -0.70 22.61
N GLY A 450 4.92 -0.32 21.48
CA GLY A 450 6.28 0.19 21.36
C GLY A 450 6.51 1.56 21.99
N ARG A 451 7.77 1.90 22.24
CA ARG A 451 8.17 3.19 22.80
C ARG A 451 8.23 4.30 21.76
N THR A 452 8.04 5.53 22.17
CA THR A 452 8.08 6.72 21.33
C THR A 452 9.52 7.14 21.00
N GLY A 453 9.82 7.33 19.73
CA GLY A 453 11.09 7.86 19.20
C GLY A 453 10.86 9.06 18.28
N ARG A 454 11.88 9.44 17.48
CA ARG A 454 11.76 10.49 16.45
C ARG A 454 11.23 9.95 15.12
N ASP A 455 10.66 8.75 15.13
CA ASP A 455 10.14 8.12 13.92
C ASP A 455 8.92 8.88 13.39
N GLY A 456 8.89 9.17 12.10
CA GLY A 456 7.73 9.77 11.42
C GLY A 456 7.39 11.20 11.86
N ILE A 457 8.32 11.95 12.44
CA ILE A 457 8.08 13.37 12.73
C ILE A 457 7.71 14.11 11.44
N HIS A 458 6.52 14.71 11.40
CA HIS A 458 5.90 15.31 10.22
C HIS A 458 5.56 14.29 9.09
N GLY A 459 5.44 12.99 9.38
CA GLY A 459 5.12 11.94 8.38
C GLY A 459 3.79 12.20 7.67
N ALA A 460 2.73 12.52 8.39
CA ALA A 460 1.40 12.81 7.83
C ALA A 460 1.42 14.04 6.89
N THR A 461 2.17 15.07 7.23
CA THR A 461 2.30 16.27 6.39
C THR A 461 3.23 16.02 5.19
N PHE A 462 4.32 15.25 5.40
CA PHE A 462 5.26 14.87 4.34
C PHE A 462 4.64 13.89 3.31
N SER A 463 3.78 12.98 3.71
CA SER A 463 3.13 12.01 2.80
C SER A 463 2.29 12.68 1.69
N SER A 464 1.93 13.95 1.86
CA SER A 464 1.21 14.78 0.88
C SER A 464 2.06 15.90 0.28
N ALA A 465 3.39 15.91 0.53
CA ALA A 465 4.32 16.87 -0.06
C ALA A 465 4.88 16.35 -1.39
N GLU A 466 5.38 17.27 -2.24
CA GLU A 466 6.11 16.90 -3.45
C GLU A 466 7.48 16.30 -3.08
N LEU A 467 7.87 15.18 -3.71
CA LEU A 467 9.20 14.61 -3.53
C LEU A 467 10.28 15.40 -4.29
N THR A 468 11.42 15.64 -3.65
CA THR A 468 12.59 16.32 -4.24
C THR A 468 13.86 15.50 -4.06
N ASN A 469 14.92 15.85 -4.78
CA ASN A 469 16.24 15.22 -4.69
C ASN A 469 16.95 15.44 -3.32
N THR A 470 16.48 16.38 -2.50
CA THR A 470 17.03 16.69 -1.16
C THR A 470 16.22 16.07 -0.02
N HIS A 471 15.01 15.59 -0.29
CA HIS A 471 14.12 15.02 0.74
C HIS A 471 14.72 13.82 1.45
N ALA A 472 15.59 13.06 0.78
CA ALA A 472 16.33 11.99 1.43
C ALA A 472 17.20 12.48 2.61
N ASP A 473 17.77 13.67 2.52
CA ASP A 473 18.59 14.26 3.59
C ASP A 473 17.73 15.05 4.61
N GLU A 474 16.66 15.71 4.16
CA GLU A 474 15.81 16.57 4.98
C GLU A 474 14.83 15.77 5.83
N PHE A 475 14.25 14.68 5.29
CA PHE A 475 13.21 13.86 5.94
C PHE A 475 13.66 12.44 6.30
N SER A 476 14.96 12.22 6.51
CA SER A 476 15.46 10.92 7.00
C SER A 476 14.80 10.46 8.31
N HIS A 477 14.34 11.40 9.13
CA HIS A 477 13.59 11.16 10.37
C HIS A 477 12.10 10.87 10.13
N ALA A 478 11.54 11.19 8.95
CA ALA A 478 10.19 10.81 8.57
C ALA A 478 10.08 9.33 8.17
N VAL A 479 11.21 8.64 7.94
CA VAL A 479 11.22 7.20 7.67
C VAL A 479 10.82 6.46 8.96
N GLN A 480 9.79 5.66 8.82
CA GLN A 480 9.28 4.77 9.88
C GLN A 480 9.83 3.37 9.60
N ILE A 481 10.36 2.71 10.63
CA ILE A 481 10.82 1.32 10.52
C ILE A 481 10.06 0.50 11.56
N GLY A 482 9.18 -0.39 11.10
CA GLY A 482 8.31 -1.17 11.95
C GLY A 482 8.99 -2.39 12.58
N ASN A 483 8.44 -2.85 13.72
CA ASN A 483 8.83 -4.08 14.42
C ASN A 483 7.62 -5.01 14.57
N ALA A 484 7.43 -5.93 13.64
CA ALA A 484 6.28 -6.84 13.59
C ALA A 484 6.11 -7.68 14.86
N ILE A 485 7.19 -8.05 15.57
CA ILE A 485 7.11 -8.84 16.81
C ILE A 485 6.43 -8.04 17.92
N THR A 486 6.74 -6.74 18.02
CA THR A 486 6.09 -5.84 18.98
C THR A 486 4.59 -5.73 18.67
N GLU A 487 4.23 -5.58 17.38
CA GLU A 487 2.84 -5.53 16.95
C GLU A 487 2.10 -6.83 17.22
N LYS A 488 2.71 -7.96 16.93
CA LYS A 488 2.12 -9.29 17.19
C LYS A 488 1.79 -9.49 18.67
N ARG A 489 2.72 -9.14 19.57
CA ARG A 489 2.51 -9.26 21.02
C ARG A 489 1.31 -8.43 21.49
N PHE A 490 1.24 -7.14 21.12
CA PHE A 490 0.11 -6.33 21.59
C PHE A 490 -1.21 -6.71 20.88
N LEU A 491 -1.18 -7.16 19.63
CA LEU A 491 -2.37 -7.69 18.96
C LEU A 491 -2.99 -8.83 19.77
N ASP A 492 -2.19 -9.81 20.17
CA ASP A 492 -2.66 -10.94 20.97
C ASP A 492 -3.19 -10.48 22.35
N ALA A 493 -2.49 -9.56 23.01
CA ALA A 493 -2.91 -8.99 24.29
C ALA A 493 -4.22 -8.21 24.19
N ILE A 494 -4.40 -7.38 23.15
CA ILE A 494 -5.63 -6.61 22.92
C ILE A 494 -6.81 -7.54 22.65
N LEU A 495 -6.64 -8.57 21.81
CA LEU A 495 -7.71 -9.53 21.55
C LEU A 495 -8.09 -10.32 22.80
N ARG A 496 -7.13 -10.68 23.65
CA ARG A 496 -7.42 -11.28 24.97
C ARG A 496 -8.19 -10.33 25.90
N ALA A 497 -7.81 -9.05 25.93
CA ALA A 497 -8.51 -8.04 26.74
C ALA A 497 -9.91 -7.73 26.20
N ARG A 498 -10.11 -7.83 24.89
CA ARG A 498 -11.43 -7.77 24.24
C ARG A 498 -12.34 -8.93 24.66
N ASP A 499 -11.80 -10.12 24.66
CA ASP A 499 -12.51 -11.38 24.87
C ASP A 499 -12.42 -11.88 26.35
N ASP A 500 -12.10 -11.00 27.32
CA ASP A 500 -12.04 -11.36 28.73
C ASP A 500 -13.39 -11.90 29.22
N ALA A 501 -13.37 -12.86 30.14
CA ALA A 501 -14.59 -13.51 30.67
C ALA A 501 -15.56 -12.53 31.33
N SER A 502 -15.09 -11.36 31.79
CA SER A 502 -15.93 -10.31 32.37
C SER A 502 -16.53 -9.35 31.31
N GLY A 503 -16.23 -9.57 30.03
CA GLY A 503 -16.55 -8.71 28.89
C GLY A 503 -15.37 -7.84 28.47
N CYS A 504 -15.50 -7.09 27.37
CA CYS A 504 -14.44 -6.24 26.85
C CYS A 504 -13.96 -5.24 27.94
N LEU A 505 -12.64 -5.18 28.15
CA LEU A 505 -12.05 -4.38 29.22
C LEU A 505 -11.89 -2.89 28.87
N TYR A 506 -12.09 -2.51 27.61
CA TYR A 506 -11.99 -1.14 27.13
C TYR A 506 -13.23 -0.75 26.33
N THR A 507 -13.41 0.55 26.04
CA THR A 507 -14.62 1.09 25.40
C THR A 507 -14.35 1.73 24.06
N ALA A 508 -13.10 2.03 23.77
CA ALA A 508 -12.64 2.48 22.45
C ALA A 508 -11.15 2.16 22.25
N ILE A 509 -10.75 2.07 21.02
CA ILE A 509 -9.37 1.81 20.59
C ILE A 509 -9.13 2.48 19.24
N THR A 510 -7.92 3.01 19.03
CA THR A 510 -7.42 3.45 17.72
C THR A 510 -5.92 3.25 17.64
N ASP A 511 -5.37 3.21 16.43
CA ASP A 511 -3.93 3.19 16.21
C ASP A 511 -3.28 4.55 16.45
N CYS A 512 -1.97 4.55 16.61
CA CYS A 512 -1.13 5.73 16.71
C CYS A 512 -0.35 5.89 15.40
N GLY A 513 -1.09 6.07 14.30
CA GLY A 513 -0.56 6.23 12.95
C GLY A 513 -0.14 7.67 12.63
N ALA A 514 -0.64 8.19 11.51
CA ALA A 514 -0.37 9.55 11.07
C ALA A 514 -0.71 10.60 12.15
N GLY A 515 0.25 11.52 12.41
CA GLY A 515 0.12 12.54 13.46
C GLY A 515 0.28 12.02 14.90
N GLY A 516 0.57 10.73 15.08
CA GLY A 516 0.90 10.13 16.38
C GLY A 516 -0.18 10.25 17.45
N LEU A 517 0.22 10.60 18.67
CA LEU A 517 -0.71 10.80 19.79
C LEU A 517 -1.68 11.96 19.54
N SER A 518 -1.30 12.99 18.76
CA SER A 518 -2.16 14.13 18.46
C SER A 518 -3.43 13.74 17.72
N SER A 519 -3.32 12.86 16.74
CA SER A 519 -4.46 12.31 16.00
C SER A 519 -5.20 11.26 16.82
N ALA A 520 -4.50 10.27 17.40
CA ALA A 520 -5.14 9.17 18.13
C ALA A 520 -5.98 9.65 19.32
N VAL A 521 -5.43 10.54 20.16
CA VAL A 521 -6.17 11.11 21.31
C VAL A 521 -7.19 12.14 20.86
N GLY A 522 -6.84 12.95 19.83
CA GLY A 522 -7.72 13.95 19.26
C GLY A 522 -9.02 13.36 18.73
N GLU A 523 -8.92 12.35 17.88
CA GLU A 523 -10.08 11.67 17.28
C GLU A 523 -10.94 10.95 18.32
N MET A 524 -10.33 10.17 19.21
CA MET A 524 -11.07 9.48 20.27
C MET A 524 -11.73 10.46 21.26
N GLY A 525 -11.11 11.60 21.48
CA GLY A 525 -11.55 12.65 22.40
C GLY A 525 -12.50 13.68 21.77
N GLU A 526 -12.84 13.60 20.48
CA GLU A 526 -13.64 14.62 19.77
C GLU A 526 -14.89 15.07 20.55
N ALA A 527 -15.66 14.10 21.05
CA ALA A 527 -16.91 14.36 21.75
C ALA A 527 -16.75 14.69 23.26
N VAL A 528 -15.62 14.32 23.89
CA VAL A 528 -15.47 14.33 25.34
C VAL A 528 -14.28 15.15 25.85
N GLY A 529 -13.31 15.45 24.97
CA GLY A 529 -12.04 16.05 25.35
C GLY A 529 -11.10 15.07 26.06
N GLY A 530 -9.97 15.58 26.56
CA GLY A 530 -9.02 14.76 27.29
C GLY A 530 -7.89 15.56 27.94
N VAL A 531 -7.28 14.99 28.94
CA VAL A 531 -6.08 15.50 29.60
C VAL A 531 -4.96 14.48 29.46
N VAL A 532 -3.85 14.86 28.86
CA VAL A 532 -2.69 13.98 28.60
C VAL A 532 -1.47 14.55 29.33
N ASP A 533 -0.70 13.65 29.96
CA ASP A 533 0.57 13.95 30.61
C ASP A 533 1.70 13.25 29.84
N LEU A 534 2.47 14.03 29.08
CA LEU A 534 3.55 13.50 28.22
C LEU A 534 4.76 12.98 29.01
N ASP A 535 4.89 13.34 30.30
CA ASP A 535 5.94 12.78 31.16
C ASP A 535 5.76 11.26 31.38
N HIS A 536 4.56 10.74 31.19
CA HIS A 536 4.24 9.32 31.33
C HIS A 536 4.46 8.51 30.05
N VAL A 537 4.67 9.16 28.91
CA VAL A 537 4.86 8.46 27.62
C VAL A 537 6.19 7.69 27.62
N PRO A 538 6.23 6.37 27.40
CA PRO A 538 7.46 5.61 27.31
C PRO A 538 8.30 6.05 26.09
N LEU A 539 9.57 6.36 26.32
CA LEU A 539 10.50 6.83 25.29
C LEU A 539 11.56 5.78 24.94
N LYS A 540 11.93 5.70 23.66
CA LYS A 540 13.06 4.86 23.18
C LYS A 540 14.38 5.34 23.73
N TYR A 541 14.55 6.68 23.85
CA TYR A 541 15.76 7.34 24.36
C TYR A 541 15.42 8.73 24.90
N ALA A 542 16.27 9.25 25.75
CA ALA A 542 16.13 10.59 26.28
C ALA A 542 16.41 11.66 25.21
N GLY A 543 15.89 12.88 25.43
CA GLY A 543 16.20 14.04 24.61
C GLY A 543 15.17 14.39 23.54
N LEU A 544 13.99 13.71 23.53
CA LEU A 544 12.84 14.16 22.74
C LEU A 544 12.22 15.39 23.36
N ARG A 545 11.78 16.31 22.50
CA ARG A 545 10.96 17.46 22.90
C ARG A 545 9.51 17.02 23.10
N TYR A 546 8.74 17.79 23.87
CA TYR A 546 7.33 17.50 24.15
C TYR A 546 6.47 17.49 22.86
N ASP A 547 6.75 18.37 21.90
CA ASP A 547 6.10 18.38 20.60
C ASP A 547 6.48 17.14 19.76
N GLU A 548 7.76 16.73 19.75
CA GLU A 548 8.21 15.50 19.11
C GLU A 548 7.53 14.25 19.70
N ILE A 549 7.37 14.19 21.05
CA ILE A 549 6.67 13.09 21.72
C ILE A 549 5.20 13.01 21.25
N TRP A 550 4.56 14.18 21.08
CA TRP A 550 3.16 14.31 20.77
C TRP A 550 2.80 13.94 19.34
N ILE A 551 3.62 14.36 18.35
CA ILE A 551 3.37 14.12 16.92
C ILE A 551 4.17 12.96 16.35
N SER A 552 5.00 12.28 17.15
CA SER A 552 5.77 11.13 16.69
C SER A 552 4.85 10.03 16.15
N GLU A 553 5.15 9.53 14.95
CA GLU A 553 4.48 8.40 14.34
C GLU A 553 5.27 7.09 14.55
N ALA A 554 6.01 7.00 15.68
CA ALA A 554 6.66 5.75 16.07
C ALA A 554 5.64 4.60 16.00
N GLN A 555 5.98 3.57 15.25
CA GLN A 555 5.08 2.49 14.91
C GLN A 555 4.78 1.58 16.11
N GLU A 556 3.87 0.63 15.90
CA GLU A 556 3.47 -0.40 16.88
C GLU A 556 2.93 0.16 18.20
N ARG A 557 2.08 1.19 18.11
CA ARG A 557 1.41 1.78 19.27
C ARG A 557 -0.09 1.88 19.03
N MET A 558 -0.87 1.61 20.09
CA MET A 558 -2.32 1.79 20.11
C MET A 558 -2.72 2.63 21.32
N VAL A 559 -3.77 3.43 21.17
CA VAL A 559 -4.41 4.18 22.26
C VAL A 559 -5.76 3.54 22.60
N LEU A 560 -5.99 3.23 23.88
CA LEU A 560 -7.22 2.64 24.35
C LEU A 560 -7.89 3.50 25.43
N ALA A 561 -9.22 3.50 25.45
CA ALA A 561 -10.03 4.10 26.49
C ALA A 561 -10.45 3.01 27.49
N VAL A 562 -9.76 2.93 28.62
CA VAL A 562 -9.99 1.86 29.63
C VAL A 562 -10.73 2.43 30.85
N PRO A 563 -11.92 1.90 31.22
CA PRO A 563 -12.59 2.27 32.45
C PRO A 563 -11.70 2.01 33.70
N PRO A 564 -11.62 2.92 34.67
CA PRO A 564 -10.79 2.74 35.87
C PRO A 564 -11.00 1.41 36.60
N LYS A 565 -12.22 0.89 36.63
CA LYS A 565 -12.56 -0.40 37.27
C LYS A 565 -11.92 -1.61 36.59
N ASN A 566 -11.51 -1.50 35.33
CA ASN A 566 -10.95 -2.58 34.52
C ASN A 566 -9.42 -2.52 34.43
N ILE A 567 -8.78 -1.42 34.90
CA ILE A 567 -7.36 -1.15 34.59
C ILE A 567 -6.42 -2.23 35.15
N GLU A 568 -6.67 -2.72 36.38
CA GLU A 568 -5.80 -3.72 37.00
C GLU A 568 -5.79 -5.02 36.18
N ARG A 569 -6.97 -5.50 35.76
CA ARG A 569 -7.11 -6.69 34.94
C ARG A 569 -6.51 -6.50 33.54
N PHE A 570 -6.72 -5.31 32.95
CA PHE A 570 -6.12 -4.95 31.65
C PHE A 570 -4.58 -4.99 31.72
N MET A 571 -3.99 -4.32 32.71
CA MET A 571 -2.53 -4.30 32.89
C MET A 571 -1.95 -5.69 33.20
N GLU A 572 -2.71 -6.57 33.87
CA GLU A 572 -2.31 -7.96 34.11
C GLU A 572 -2.17 -8.73 32.79
N ILE A 573 -3.13 -8.60 31.88
CA ILE A 573 -3.09 -9.24 30.55
C ILE A 573 -1.90 -8.71 29.75
N MET A 574 -1.70 -7.39 29.72
CA MET A 574 -0.56 -6.78 29.00
C MET A 574 0.78 -7.34 29.50
N ARG A 575 0.94 -7.48 30.83
CA ARG A 575 2.16 -8.03 31.45
C ARG A 575 2.35 -9.53 31.13
N GLN A 576 1.26 -10.31 31.05
CA GLN A 576 1.31 -11.73 30.70
C GLN A 576 1.78 -11.95 29.25
N GLU A 577 1.46 -11.03 28.34
CA GLU A 577 1.90 -11.04 26.93
C GLU A 577 3.20 -10.25 26.70
N GLU A 578 3.86 -9.81 27.79
CA GLU A 578 5.09 -8.99 27.71
C GLU A 578 4.93 -7.69 26.91
N VAL A 579 3.77 -7.06 27.00
CA VAL A 579 3.42 -5.81 26.33
C VAL A 579 3.56 -4.65 27.30
N GLU A 580 4.29 -3.59 26.90
CA GLU A 580 4.35 -2.34 27.63
C GLU A 580 3.01 -1.60 27.47
N ALA A 581 2.41 -1.22 28.59
CA ALA A 581 1.17 -0.43 28.61
C ALA A 581 1.28 0.63 29.72
N THR A 582 0.90 1.87 29.40
CA THR A 582 1.08 3.00 30.32
C THR A 582 -0.15 3.91 30.28
N VAL A 583 -0.66 4.28 31.44
CA VAL A 583 -1.68 5.34 31.56
C VAL A 583 -1.01 6.69 31.34
N ILE A 584 -1.41 7.40 30.28
CA ILE A 584 -0.86 8.70 29.90
C ILE A 584 -1.84 9.84 30.15
N GLY A 585 -3.08 9.57 30.61
CA GLY A 585 -4.08 10.59 30.80
C GLY A 585 -5.47 10.05 31.05
N THR A 586 -6.46 10.92 30.88
CA THR A 586 -7.88 10.62 31.09
C THR A 586 -8.73 11.35 30.06
N PHE A 587 -9.73 10.68 29.49
CA PHE A 587 -10.75 11.30 28.66
C PHE A 587 -11.76 12.07 29.50
N GLY A 588 -12.23 13.22 28.99
CA GLY A 588 -13.09 14.17 29.68
C GLY A 588 -12.30 15.39 30.18
N SER A 589 -13.03 16.48 30.49
CA SER A 589 -12.44 17.68 31.06
C SER A 589 -12.36 17.55 32.59
N ASP A 590 -11.46 18.36 33.23
CA ASP A 590 -11.34 18.45 34.67
C ASP A 590 -12.61 19.02 35.35
N SER A 591 -13.53 19.61 34.58
CA SER A 591 -14.84 20.06 35.06
C SER A 591 -15.98 19.54 34.16
N ALA A 592 -17.02 18.98 34.77
CA ALA A 592 -18.18 18.42 34.07
C ALA A 592 -19.02 19.46 33.29
N ASP A 593 -18.78 20.73 33.48
CA ASP A 593 -19.54 21.86 32.94
C ASP A 593 -18.82 22.62 31.81
N GLU A 594 -17.56 22.22 31.43
CA GLU A 594 -16.84 22.88 30.36
C GLU A 594 -17.39 22.46 28.99
N ARG A 595 -18.06 23.37 28.33
CA ARG A 595 -18.46 23.29 26.92
C ARG A 595 -17.85 24.47 26.14
N PRO A 596 -17.18 24.22 24.99
CA PRO A 596 -16.96 22.93 24.31
C PRO A 596 -15.87 22.06 25.00
N PRO A 597 -15.83 20.72 24.70
CA PRO A 597 -14.78 19.83 25.20
C PRO A 597 -13.38 20.33 24.78
N ARG A 598 -12.39 20.14 25.67
CA ARG A 598 -11.01 20.57 25.41
C ARG A 598 -10.01 19.42 25.47
N LEU A 599 -8.97 19.53 24.67
CA LEU A 599 -7.77 18.74 24.77
C LEU A 599 -6.71 19.53 25.50
N VAL A 600 -6.26 19.02 26.67
CA VAL A 600 -5.21 19.63 27.47
C VAL A 600 -4.00 18.71 27.51
N VAL A 601 -2.83 19.20 27.09
CA VAL A 601 -1.57 18.46 27.09
C VAL A 601 -0.61 19.08 28.10
N ARG A 602 -0.03 18.25 28.98
CA ARG A 602 0.90 18.66 30.06
C ARG A 602 2.28 18.04 29.84
N TYR A 603 3.31 18.75 30.23
CA TYR A 603 4.68 18.29 30.28
C TYR A 603 5.48 19.03 31.37
N CYS A 604 6.24 18.30 32.18
CA CYS A 604 6.98 18.86 33.33
C CYS A 604 6.10 19.73 34.23
N GLY A 605 4.85 19.31 34.51
CA GLY A 605 3.89 20.01 35.33
C GLY A 605 3.29 21.29 34.72
N SER A 606 3.63 21.61 33.47
CA SER A 606 3.13 22.78 32.74
C SER A 606 2.14 22.38 31.64
N VAL A 607 1.12 23.22 31.41
CA VAL A 607 0.25 23.05 30.22
C VAL A 607 1.03 23.52 28.99
N VAL A 608 1.31 22.60 28.10
CA VAL A 608 2.04 22.85 26.84
C VAL A 608 1.11 22.98 25.63
N GLY A 609 -0.16 22.56 25.76
CA GLY A 609 -1.19 22.75 24.73
C GLY A 609 -2.58 22.73 25.36
N GLU A 610 -3.48 23.56 24.83
CA GLU A 610 -4.89 23.65 25.22
C GLU A 610 -5.71 24.04 23.99
N LEU A 611 -6.47 23.05 23.43
CA LEU A 611 -7.23 23.21 22.23
C LEU A 611 -8.71 22.89 22.43
N ASP A 612 -9.56 23.72 21.82
CA ASP A 612 -10.99 23.47 21.71
C ASP A 612 -11.22 22.37 20.66
N MET A 613 -11.90 21.28 21.04
CA MET A 613 -12.13 20.13 20.14
C MET A 613 -12.99 20.50 18.92
N GLN A 614 -13.93 21.45 19.09
CA GLN A 614 -14.73 21.92 17.96
C GLN A 614 -13.88 22.70 16.95
N PHE A 615 -12.96 23.55 17.43
CA PHE A 615 -12.05 24.25 16.53
C PHE A 615 -11.07 23.27 15.86
N LEU A 616 -10.55 22.30 16.60
CA LEU A 616 -9.61 21.30 16.09
C LEU A 616 -10.23 20.50 14.92
N HIS A 617 -11.46 20.00 15.07
CA HIS A 617 -12.09 19.12 14.08
C HIS A 617 -12.94 19.86 13.03
N HIS A 618 -13.49 21.02 13.35
CA HIS A 618 -14.42 21.75 12.47
C HIS A 618 -13.98 23.20 12.13
N GLY A 619 -12.79 23.61 12.57
CA GLY A 619 -12.22 24.94 12.30
C GLY A 619 -11.60 25.11 10.92
N LEU A 620 -11.42 24.02 10.17
CA LEU A 620 -10.83 24.03 8.82
C LEU A 620 -11.73 24.85 7.86
N PRO A 621 -11.18 25.89 7.18
CA PRO A 621 -11.97 26.69 6.25
C PRO A 621 -12.34 25.90 5.00
N LYS A 622 -13.61 26.02 4.55
CA LYS A 622 -14.03 25.45 3.28
C LYS A 622 -13.39 26.20 2.12
N ARG A 623 -12.76 25.46 1.19
CA ARG A 623 -12.22 26.00 -0.06
C ARG A 623 -13.11 25.63 -1.23
N GLU A 624 -13.24 26.52 -2.21
CA GLU A 624 -13.78 26.21 -3.54
C GLU A 624 -12.59 26.07 -4.51
N ARG A 625 -12.55 24.97 -5.25
CA ARG A 625 -11.50 24.64 -6.21
C ARG A 625 -12.06 24.58 -7.63
N LEU A 626 -11.27 25.00 -8.62
CA LEU A 626 -11.59 24.87 -10.03
C LEU A 626 -10.97 23.57 -10.57
N ALA A 627 -11.80 22.75 -11.22
CA ALA A 627 -11.40 21.54 -11.91
C ALA A 627 -11.70 21.66 -13.40
N GLU A 628 -10.74 21.34 -14.27
CA GLU A 628 -10.88 21.46 -15.72
C GLU A 628 -10.46 20.16 -16.40
N TRP A 629 -11.26 19.67 -17.33
CA TRP A 629 -10.88 18.51 -18.12
C TRP A 629 -11.43 18.57 -19.53
N SER A 630 -10.62 18.26 -20.51
CA SER A 630 -10.99 18.13 -21.91
C SER A 630 -10.29 16.91 -22.50
N PRO A 631 -10.97 16.13 -23.34
CA PRO A 631 -10.32 15.03 -24.05
C PRO A 631 -9.21 15.60 -24.94
N SER A 632 -8.16 14.83 -25.12
CA SER A 632 -7.05 15.23 -25.99
C SER A 632 -7.50 15.35 -27.45
N GLU A 633 -6.94 16.30 -28.22
CA GLU A 633 -7.40 16.71 -29.58
C GLU A 633 -7.42 15.60 -30.67
N GLY A 634 -7.21 14.35 -30.40
CA GLY A 634 -7.36 13.23 -31.33
C GLY A 634 -8.53 12.31 -30.98
N GLU A 635 -9.03 12.36 -29.76
CA GLU A 635 -10.06 11.47 -29.22
C GLU A 635 -11.47 12.05 -29.32
N ALA A 636 -11.58 13.37 -29.46
CA ALA A 636 -12.86 14.07 -29.66
C ALA A 636 -13.64 13.66 -30.94
N ARG A 637 -13.04 12.85 -31.82
CA ARG A 637 -13.65 12.43 -33.08
C ARG A 637 -14.18 11.00 -33.11
N GLY A 638 -14.17 10.25 -32.01
CA GLY A 638 -14.79 8.91 -32.02
C GLY A 638 -14.16 7.91 -33.01
N ASP A 639 -12.92 8.14 -33.44
CA ASP A 639 -12.29 7.41 -34.55
C ASP A 639 -11.65 6.06 -34.15
N GLU A 640 -11.83 5.61 -32.89
CA GLU A 640 -11.40 4.27 -32.52
C GLU A 640 -12.25 3.13 -33.10
N GLY A 641 -13.43 3.45 -33.65
CA GLY A 641 -14.34 2.50 -34.33
C GLY A 641 -13.87 2.02 -35.69
N THR A 642 -12.82 2.64 -36.29
CA THR A 642 -12.40 2.37 -37.69
C THR A 642 -10.92 2.06 -37.85
N LYS A 643 -10.15 1.85 -36.77
CA LYS A 643 -8.82 1.23 -36.94
C LYS A 643 -9.07 -0.16 -37.50
N THR A 644 -8.76 -0.37 -38.79
CA THR A 644 -8.71 -1.69 -39.41
C THR A 644 -7.97 -2.62 -38.46
N ARG A 645 -8.69 -3.60 -37.89
CA ARG A 645 -8.16 -4.58 -36.98
C ARG A 645 -6.94 -5.22 -37.66
N ARG A 646 -5.77 -5.15 -37.02
CA ARG A 646 -4.58 -5.80 -37.55
C ARG A 646 -4.84 -7.30 -37.58
N GLU A 647 -4.89 -7.89 -38.79
CA GLU A 647 -4.91 -9.33 -38.95
C GLU A 647 -3.50 -9.86 -38.64
N PHE A 648 -3.41 -10.79 -37.73
CA PHE A 648 -2.18 -11.49 -37.41
C PHE A 648 -2.14 -12.84 -38.09
N THR A 649 -1.00 -13.18 -38.64
CA THR A 649 -0.73 -14.58 -39.07
C THR A 649 -0.60 -15.47 -37.80
N PRO A 650 -0.85 -16.78 -37.91
CA PRO A 650 -0.69 -17.71 -36.76
C PRO A 650 0.70 -17.68 -36.13
N VAL A 651 1.76 -17.47 -36.92
CA VAL A 651 3.13 -17.30 -36.43
C VAL A 651 3.26 -16.02 -35.60
N GLU A 652 2.76 -14.88 -36.11
CA GLU A 652 2.77 -13.61 -35.38
C GLU A 652 1.98 -13.69 -34.07
N LEU A 653 0.88 -14.47 -34.02
CA LEU A 653 0.10 -14.69 -32.80
C LEU A 653 0.94 -15.38 -31.71
N LEU A 654 1.64 -16.48 -32.04
CA LEU A 654 2.45 -17.20 -31.07
C LEU A 654 3.69 -16.41 -30.63
N ASP A 655 4.34 -15.72 -31.57
CA ASP A 655 5.50 -14.88 -31.25
C ASP A 655 5.10 -13.71 -30.33
N ARG A 656 3.98 -13.04 -30.60
CA ARG A 656 3.46 -11.98 -29.77
C ARG A 656 3.01 -12.48 -28.39
N LEU A 657 2.31 -13.64 -28.35
CA LEU A 657 1.93 -14.29 -27.10
C LEU A 657 3.14 -14.52 -26.20
N LYS A 658 4.22 -15.11 -26.73
CA LYS A 658 5.45 -15.37 -25.95
C LYS A 658 6.09 -14.08 -25.44
N ARG A 659 6.12 -13.01 -26.24
CA ARG A 659 6.63 -11.70 -25.80
C ARG A 659 5.77 -11.08 -24.70
N LEU A 660 4.44 -11.16 -24.81
CA LEU A 660 3.51 -10.66 -23.79
C LEU A 660 3.65 -11.42 -22.48
N LEU A 661 3.76 -12.75 -22.53
CA LEU A 661 4.00 -13.58 -21.33
C LEU A 661 5.33 -13.25 -20.63
N GLN A 662 6.32 -12.69 -21.37
CA GLN A 662 7.59 -12.23 -20.80
C GLN A 662 7.55 -10.78 -20.28
N SER A 663 6.51 -10.02 -20.57
CA SER A 663 6.44 -8.62 -20.14
C SER A 663 6.34 -8.51 -18.60
N PRO A 664 6.96 -7.52 -17.98
CA PRO A 664 7.00 -7.41 -16.51
C PRO A 664 5.61 -7.43 -15.85
N THR A 665 4.59 -6.85 -16.48
CA THR A 665 3.22 -6.81 -15.93
C THR A 665 2.55 -8.18 -15.98
N ILE A 666 2.68 -8.96 -17.07
CA ILE A 666 2.03 -10.27 -17.22
C ILE A 666 2.88 -11.41 -16.64
N ALA A 667 4.21 -11.37 -16.80
CA ALA A 667 5.10 -12.44 -16.34
C ALA A 667 4.83 -12.88 -14.89
N GLY A 668 5.01 -14.17 -14.63
CA GLY A 668 4.68 -14.80 -13.35
C GLY A 668 5.38 -14.18 -12.15
N LYS A 669 4.62 -13.96 -11.08
CA LYS A 669 5.06 -13.37 -9.82
C LYS A 669 5.42 -14.42 -8.75
N GLN A 670 5.68 -15.66 -9.16
CA GLN A 670 5.99 -16.77 -8.24
C GLN A 670 7.13 -16.43 -7.27
N TRP A 671 8.16 -15.69 -7.73
CA TRP A 671 9.29 -15.29 -6.89
C TRP A 671 8.91 -14.30 -5.78
N VAL A 672 7.85 -13.51 -5.98
CA VAL A 672 7.23 -12.64 -4.96
C VAL A 672 6.38 -13.50 -4.03
N ILE A 673 5.39 -14.20 -4.58
CA ILE A 673 4.37 -14.96 -3.85
C ILE A 673 5.00 -15.98 -2.90
N ARG A 674 6.08 -16.67 -3.33
CA ARG A 674 6.78 -17.68 -2.51
C ARG A 674 7.60 -17.09 -1.35
N GLN A 675 7.74 -15.76 -1.25
CA GLN A 675 8.31 -15.10 -0.07
C GLN A 675 7.25 -14.84 1.00
N TYR A 676 5.96 -14.84 0.62
CA TYR A 676 4.83 -14.57 1.49
C TYR A 676 4.24 -15.88 2.02
N ASP A 677 3.98 -15.92 3.32
CA ASP A 677 3.21 -17.00 3.91
C ASP A 677 1.72 -16.76 3.61
N HIS A 678 1.16 -17.50 2.66
CA HIS A 678 -0.23 -17.35 2.23
C HIS A 678 -1.14 -18.48 2.72
N GLU A 679 -0.66 -19.36 3.58
CA GLU A 679 -1.39 -20.51 4.14
C GLU A 679 -1.47 -20.49 5.67
N VAL A 680 -0.76 -19.61 6.35
CA VAL A 680 -0.81 -19.47 7.80
C VAL A 680 -2.24 -19.18 8.26
N GLN A 681 -2.62 -19.61 9.46
CA GLN A 681 -3.98 -19.68 10.03
C GLN A 681 -4.88 -20.79 9.43
N GLY A 682 -4.43 -21.51 8.38
CA GLY A 682 -5.11 -22.71 7.86
C GLY A 682 -6.45 -22.46 7.16
N GLY A 683 -6.72 -21.21 6.76
CA GLY A 683 -8.00 -20.79 6.15
C GLY A 683 -8.00 -20.71 4.63
N SER A 684 -6.85 -20.86 3.94
CA SER A 684 -6.74 -20.66 2.49
C SER A 684 -7.46 -21.75 1.70
N VAL A 685 -8.38 -21.34 0.83
CA VAL A 685 -9.18 -22.20 -0.07
C VAL A 685 -8.74 -22.03 -1.52
N VAL A 686 -8.77 -20.80 -2.05
CA VAL A 686 -8.15 -20.44 -3.32
C VAL A 686 -6.88 -19.64 -3.01
N LYS A 687 -5.75 -20.17 -3.46
CA LYS A 687 -4.42 -19.62 -3.21
C LYS A 687 -3.98 -18.71 -4.35
N PRO A 688 -2.97 -17.84 -4.16
CA PRO A 688 -2.49 -16.94 -5.21
C PRO A 688 -1.85 -17.67 -6.42
N LEU A 689 -1.46 -18.92 -6.26
CA LEU A 689 -1.03 -19.81 -7.35
C LEU A 689 -1.91 -21.05 -7.39
N CYS A 690 -2.39 -21.43 -8.58
CA CYS A 690 -3.30 -22.55 -8.78
C CYS A 690 -2.77 -23.57 -9.79
N GLY A 691 -3.30 -24.79 -9.67
CA GLY A 691 -3.02 -25.90 -10.57
C GLY A 691 -1.62 -26.48 -10.49
N PRO A 692 -1.36 -27.59 -11.23
CA PRO A 692 -0.05 -28.26 -11.26
C PRO A 692 1.09 -27.36 -11.78
N GLY A 693 0.78 -26.43 -12.69
CA GLY A 693 1.74 -25.50 -13.26
C GLY A 693 1.98 -24.24 -12.39
N SER A 694 1.31 -24.11 -11.25
CA SER A 694 1.38 -22.94 -10.38
C SER A 694 1.10 -21.62 -11.13
N GLY A 695 0.03 -21.59 -11.95
CA GLY A 695 -0.41 -20.41 -12.69
C GLY A 695 -1.10 -19.38 -11.79
N PRO A 696 -1.49 -18.22 -12.34
CA PRO A 696 -2.08 -17.12 -11.55
C PRO A 696 -3.49 -17.45 -11.07
N SER A 697 -3.94 -16.78 -10.02
CA SER A 697 -5.33 -16.76 -9.55
C SER A 697 -5.88 -15.35 -9.56
N ASP A 698 -7.14 -15.19 -9.95
CA ASP A 698 -7.83 -13.90 -10.05
C ASP A 698 -8.08 -13.28 -8.67
N ALA A 699 -8.48 -14.10 -7.71
CA ALA A 699 -8.76 -13.71 -6.34
C ALA A 699 -8.31 -14.79 -5.36
N ALA A 700 -8.13 -14.41 -4.11
CA ALA A 700 -7.97 -15.36 -3.00
C ALA A 700 -9.32 -15.65 -2.35
N VAL A 701 -9.51 -16.88 -1.87
CA VAL A 701 -10.65 -17.26 -1.03
C VAL A 701 -10.16 -17.83 0.30
N LEU A 702 -10.66 -17.28 1.37
CA LEU A 702 -10.39 -17.73 2.74
C LEU A 702 -11.66 -18.25 3.41
N ARG A 703 -11.48 -19.25 4.26
CA ARG A 703 -12.47 -19.76 5.19
C ARG A 703 -12.05 -19.37 6.61
N PRO A 704 -12.40 -18.17 7.10
CA PRO A 704 -11.84 -17.62 8.34
C PRO A 704 -12.36 -18.33 9.61
N ARG A 705 -13.44 -19.09 9.47
CA ARG A 705 -14.04 -19.92 10.54
C ARG A 705 -14.10 -21.37 10.08
N LEU A 706 -13.31 -22.24 10.71
CA LEU A 706 -13.23 -23.65 10.33
C LEU A 706 -14.49 -24.47 10.69
N ASP A 707 -15.39 -23.92 11.50
CA ASP A 707 -16.70 -24.48 11.88
C ASP A 707 -17.85 -24.06 10.92
N SER A 708 -17.57 -23.22 9.91
CA SER A 708 -18.53 -22.72 8.92
C SER A 708 -18.06 -23.02 7.49
N PRO A 709 -18.93 -23.31 6.52
CA PRO A 709 -18.56 -23.40 5.11
C PRO A 709 -18.37 -22.03 4.45
N ARG A 710 -18.73 -20.93 5.13
CA ARG A 710 -18.64 -19.57 4.58
C ARG A 710 -17.21 -19.13 4.42
N GLY A 711 -16.97 -18.35 3.37
CA GLY A 711 -15.68 -17.77 3.06
C GLY A 711 -15.75 -16.29 2.69
N VAL A 712 -14.57 -15.73 2.49
CA VAL A 712 -14.35 -14.37 2.03
C VAL A 712 -13.46 -14.44 0.79
N ALA A 713 -13.92 -13.90 -0.33
CA ALA A 713 -13.07 -13.64 -1.50
C ALA A 713 -12.46 -12.23 -1.40
N ILE A 714 -11.19 -12.11 -1.77
CA ILE A 714 -10.43 -10.86 -1.78
C ILE A 714 -9.83 -10.70 -3.18
N ALA A 715 -10.10 -9.56 -3.82
CA ALA A 715 -9.65 -9.26 -5.17
C ALA A 715 -9.25 -7.78 -5.31
N CYS A 716 -8.62 -7.43 -6.43
CA CYS A 716 -8.31 -6.05 -6.79
C CYS A 716 -8.53 -5.82 -8.28
N GLY A 717 -8.58 -4.56 -8.69
CA GLY A 717 -8.61 -4.13 -10.08
C GLY A 717 -8.00 -2.73 -10.23
N LEU A 718 -7.22 -2.52 -11.29
CA LEU A 718 -6.60 -1.23 -11.62
C LEU A 718 -6.26 -1.15 -13.12
N ALA A 719 -6.58 -0.02 -13.73
CA ALA A 719 -6.36 0.22 -15.16
C ALA A 719 -5.72 1.60 -15.42
N PRO A 720 -4.54 1.92 -14.87
CA PRO A 720 -3.97 3.27 -14.89
C PRO A 720 -3.70 3.81 -16.30
N HIS A 721 -3.46 2.95 -17.28
CA HIS A 721 -3.27 3.34 -18.69
C HIS A 721 -4.52 4.00 -19.30
N LEU A 722 -5.72 3.70 -18.81
CA LEU A 722 -6.96 4.31 -19.30
C LEU A 722 -7.15 5.75 -18.79
N THR A 723 -6.42 6.18 -17.75
CA THR A 723 -6.45 7.57 -17.27
C THR A 723 -6.02 8.56 -18.36
N ASP A 724 -5.08 8.16 -19.20
CA ASP A 724 -4.58 8.99 -20.31
C ASP A 724 -5.63 9.22 -21.41
N VAL A 725 -6.65 8.34 -21.46
CA VAL A 725 -7.76 8.42 -22.41
C VAL A 725 -8.96 9.11 -21.75
N ASP A 726 -9.52 8.51 -20.71
CA ASP A 726 -10.60 9.11 -19.91
C ASP A 726 -10.62 8.53 -18.49
N PRO A 727 -10.33 9.34 -17.46
CA PRO A 727 -10.34 8.92 -16.05
C PRO A 727 -11.67 8.34 -15.58
N TYR A 728 -12.79 8.72 -16.20
CA TYR A 728 -14.11 8.15 -15.94
C TYR A 728 -14.15 6.65 -16.26
N TRP A 729 -13.73 6.29 -17.49
CA TRP A 729 -13.69 4.90 -17.92
C TRP A 729 -12.60 4.10 -17.24
N MET A 730 -11.48 4.72 -16.87
CA MET A 730 -10.46 4.09 -16.01
C MET A 730 -11.10 3.61 -14.70
N ALA A 731 -11.87 4.45 -14.03
CA ALA A 731 -12.54 4.08 -12.78
C ALA A 731 -13.56 2.96 -12.96
N VAL A 732 -14.37 3.03 -14.04
CA VAL A 732 -15.36 1.99 -14.38
C VAL A 732 -14.66 0.65 -14.67
N ALA A 733 -13.56 0.66 -15.44
CA ALA A 733 -12.79 -0.54 -15.78
C ALA A 733 -12.12 -1.18 -14.54
N SER A 734 -11.57 -0.35 -13.63
CA SER A 734 -10.97 -0.85 -12.37
C SER A 734 -12.02 -1.54 -11.48
N ILE A 735 -13.25 -1.01 -11.40
CA ILE A 735 -14.35 -1.66 -10.65
C ILE A 735 -14.78 -2.95 -11.36
N ASP A 736 -14.92 -2.92 -12.69
CA ASP A 736 -15.27 -4.10 -13.49
C ASP A 736 -14.26 -5.23 -13.31
N GLU A 737 -12.95 -4.92 -13.32
CA GLU A 737 -11.88 -5.90 -13.13
C GLU A 737 -11.92 -6.51 -11.72
N ALA A 738 -12.06 -5.69 -10.67
CA ALA A 738 -12.19 -6.20 -9.30
C ALA A 738 -13.38 -7.16 -9.15
N LEU A 739 -14.51 -6.86 -9.83
CA LEU A 739 -15.68 -7.74 -9.86
C LEU A 739 -15.44 -9.00 -10.69
N ARG A 740 -14.78 -8.90 -11.85
CA ARG A 740 -14.40 -10.09 -12.65
C ARG A 740 -13.60 -11.07 -11.79
N ASN A 741 -12.58 -10.56 -11.11
CA ASN A 741 -11.71 -11.35 -10.26
C ASN A 741 -12.47 -12.04 -9.12
N VAL A 742 -13.41 -11.35 -8.46
CA VAL A 742 -14.32 -11.95 -7.47
C VAL A 742 -15.17 -13.06 -8.09
N VAL A 743 -15.75 -12.83 -9.26
CA VAL A 743 -16.65 -13.80 -9.94
C VAL A 743 -15.87 -15.03 -10.41
N CYS A 744 -14.64 -14.86 -10.91
CA CYS A 744 -13.80 -15.97 -11.37
C CYS A 744 -13.59 -17.08 -10.33
N VAL A 745 -13.61 -16.75 -9.04
CA VAL A 745 -13.48 -17.71 -7.94
C VAL A 745 -14.82 -18.17 -7.34
N GLY A 746 -15.94 -17.71 -7.89
CA GLY A 746 -17.30 -18.08 -7.43
C GLY A 746 -17.92 -17.08 -6.44
N GLY A 747 -17.39 -15.87 -6.35
CA GLY A 747 -18.01 -14.78 -5.59
C GLY A 747 -19.27 -14.24 -6.28
N ASP A 748 -20.15 -13.61 -5.50
CA ASP A 748 -21.41 -13.03 -5.96
C ASP A 748 -21.30 -11.50 -6.01
N PRO A 749 -21.48 -10.84 -7.17
CA PRO A 749 -21.47 -9.38 -7.26
C PRO A 749 -22.43 -8.70 -6.26
N GLN A 750 -23.56 -9.33 -5.93
CA GLN A 750 -24.53 -8.77 -4.97
C GLN A 750 -24.09 -8.85 -3.51
N ARG A 751 -23.02 -9.58 -3.21
CA ARG A 751 -22.43 -9.74 -1.88
C ARG A 751 -21.02 -9.13 -1.79
N THR A 752 -20.69 -8.30 -2.77
CA THR A 752 -19.38 -7.67 -2.91
C THR A 752 -19.47 -6.21 -2.48
N ALA A 753 -18.51 -5.80 -1.64
CA ALA A 753 -18.21 -4.42 -1.32
C ALA A 753 -16.82 -4.05 -1.82
N ILE A 754 -16.59 -2.77 -2.04
CA ILE A 754 -15.36 -2.25 -2.61
C ILE A 754 -14.76 -1.11 -1.79
N LEU A 755 -13.46 -0.89 -1.96
CA LEU A 755 -12.71 0.25 -1.43
C LEU A 755 -12.04 0.97 -2.59
N ASP A 756 -12.01 2.29 -2.53
CA ASP A 756 -11.26 3.14 -3.46
C ASP A 756 -9.95 3.62 -2.86
N ASN A 757 -8.88 3.58 -3.66
CA ASN A 757 -7.58 4.16 -3.30
C ASN A 757 -7.07 4.99 -4.48
N PHE A 758 -7.29 6.32 -4.41
CA PHE A 758 -6.82 7.26 -5.42
C PHE A 758 -5.36 7.64 -5.17
N CYS A 759 -4.50 7.48 -6.19
CA CYS A 759 -3.15 8.04 -6.22
C CYS A 759 -3.05 9.01 -7.42
N TRP A 760 -2.80 10.28 -7.15
CA TRP A 760 -2.87 11.35 -8.14
C TRP A 760 -1.70 12.31 -8.07
N GLY A 761 -1.44 13.04 -9.17
CA GLY A 761 -0.52 14.17 -9.20
C GLY A 761 -1.00 15.38 -8.40
N ALA A 762 -0.47 16.56 -8.70
CA ALA A 762 -0.75 17.80 -7.95
C ALA A 762 -2.23 18.18 -8.01
N ALA A 763 -2.90 18.16 -6.87
CA ALA A 763 -4.33 18.50 -6.74
C ALA A 763 -4.62 20.00 -6.96
N ASP A 764 -3.61 20.88 -6.90
CA ASP A 764 -3.77 22.30 -7.20
C ASP A 764 -3.70 22.60 -8.72
N ASP A 765 -3.32 21.63 -9.57
CA ASP A 765 -3.46 21.73 -11.02
C ASP A 765 -4.92 21.45 -11.41
N PRO A 766 -5.66 22.43 -12.00
CA PRO A 766 -7.07 22.24 -12.38
C PRO A 766 -7.29 21.04 -13.31
N ARG A 767 -6.31 20.65 -14.15
CA ARG A 767 -6.42 19.49 -15.04
C ARG A 767 -6.33 18.17 -14.28
N GLN A 768 -5.39 18.06 -13.33
CA GLN A 768 -5.28 16.89 -12.48
C GLN A 768 -6.53 16.73 -11.60
N LEU A 769 -7.02 17.84 -11.05
CA LEU A 769 -8.28 17.85 -10.29
C LEU A 769 -9.49 17.48 -11.16
N GLY A 770 -9.55 17.97 -12.43
CA GLY A 770 -10.60 17.61 -13.38
C GLY A 770 -10.61 16.10 -13.70
N ALA A 771 -9.44 15.52 -13.88
CA ALA A 771 -9.30 14.08 -14.06
C ALA A 771 -9.78 13.30 -12.83
N LEU A 772 -9.44 13.74 -11.60
CA LEU A 772 -9.90 13.13 -10.36
C LEU A 772 -11.43 13.22 -10.20
N VAL A 773 -12.05 14.35 -10.53
CA VAL A 773 -13.52 14.52 -10.52
C VAL A 773 -14.19 13.52 -11.45
N ARG A 774 -13.65 13.32 -12.66
CA ARG A 774 -14.18 12.33 -13.62
C ARG A 774 -14.08 10.91 -13.08
N ALA A 775 -12.95 10.55 -12.47
CA ALA A 775 -12.77 9.24 -11.84
C ALA A 775 -13.79 9.01 -10.71
N CYS A 776 -13.98 9.99 -9.81
CA CYS A 776 -14.99 9.91 -8.74
C CYS A 776 -16.42 9.75 -9.28
N GLN A 777 -16.75 10.42 -10.40
CA GLN A 777 -18.06 10.25 -11.05
C GLN A 777 -18.19 8.85 -11.67
N GLY A 778 -17.13 8.33 -12.31
CA GLY A 778 -17.10 6.95 -12.81
C GLY A 778 -17.32 5.92 -11.69
N CYS A 779 -16.71 6.15 -10.54
CA CYS A 779 -16.93 5.35 -9.33
C CYS A 779 -18.39 5.34 -8.88
N TYR A 780 -19.03 6.53 -8.80
CA TYR A 780 -20.44 6.64 -8.42
C TYR A 780 -21.34 5.85 -9.39
N ASP A 781 -21.18 6.08 -10.70
CA ASP A 781 -22.05 5.49 -11.71
C ASP A 781 -21.88 3.95 -11.78
N ALA A 782 -20.64 3.46 -11.77
CA ALA A 782 -20.36 2.02 -11.79
C ALA A 782 -20.85 1.32 -10.51
N ALA A 783 -20.59 1.88 -9.32
CA ALA A 783 -21.06 1.33 -8.06
C ALA A 783 -22.60 1.21 -8.04
N LYS A 784 -23.31 2.23 -8.50
CA LYS A 784 -24.78 2.23 -8.59
C LYS A 784 -25.29 1.17 -9.56
N VAL A 785 -24.69 1.02 -10.74
CA VAL A 785 -25.12 0.02 -11.73
C VAL A 785 -24.85 -1.39 -11.23
N TYR A 786 -23.63 -1.66 -10.77
CA TYR A 786 -23.22 -2.99 -10.32
C TYR A 786 -23.79 -3.37 -8.93
N GLY A 787 -24.26 -2.39 -8.15
CA GLY A 787 -24.81 -2.65 -6.82
C GLY A 787 -23.73 -2.95 -5.78
N VAL A 788 -22.54 -2.38 -5.92
CA VAL A 788 -21.38 -2.61 -5.06
C VAL A 788 -21.05 -1.35 -4.24
N PRO A 789 -21.35 -1.33 -2.93
CA PRO A 789 -21.10 -0.15 -2.09
C PRO A 789 -19.60 0.01 -1.80
N PHE A 790 -19.15 1.27 -1.74
CA PHE A 790 -17.88 1.62 -1.12
C PHE A 790 -18.00 1.56 0.40
N ILE A 791 -17.08 0.91 1.09
CA ILE A 791 -17.14 0.76 2.55
C ILE A 791 -16.02 1.51 3.28
N SER A 792 -14.94 1.81 2.58
CA SER A 792 -13.81 2.61 3.02
C SER A 792 -13.10 3.16 1.77
N GLY A 793 -12.19 4.10 1.95
CA GLY A 793 -11.39 4.64 0.86
C GLY A 793 -10.21 5.44 1.38
N LYS A 794 -9.30 5.79 0.47
CA LYS A 794 -8.14 6.63 0.75
C LYS A 794 -7.71 7.40 -0.48
N ASP A 795 -7.09 8.55 -0.28
CA ASP A 795 -6.42 9.32 -1.32
C ASP A 795 -4.97 9.61 -0.95
N SER A 796 -4.10 9.56 -1.95
CA SER A 796 -2.71 10.01 -1.91
C SER A 796 -2.51 10.96 -3.07
N LEU A 797 -2.36 12.25 -2.77
CA LEU A 797 -2.25 13.30 -3.76
C LEU A 797 -0.83 13.87 -3.79
N ASN A 798 -0.52 14.68 -4.84
CA ASN A 798 0.80 15.25 -5.07
C ASN A 798 1.93 14.23 -5.28
N ASN A 799 1.60 13.07 -5.88
CA ASN A 799 2.60 12.08 -6.27
C ASN A 799 3.38 12.57 -7.49
N GLU A 800 4.29 13.51 -7.26
CA GLU A 800 5.19 14.12 -8.25
C GLU A 800 6.62 14.10 -7.72
N PHE A 801 7.59 13.95 -8.63
CA PHE A 801 9.02 14.02 -8.32
C PHE A 801 9.63 15.23 -9.02
N ALA A 802 10.21 16.17 -8.25
CA ALA A 802 10.89 17.33 -8.77
C ALA A 802 12.31 16.99 -9.25
N LEU A 803 12.63 17.37 -10.45
CA LEU A 803 13.87 17.06 -11.16
C LEU A 803 14.89 18.21 -11.10
N ASP A 804 16.15 17.85 -10.94
CA ASP A 804 17.23 18.78 -11.23
C ASP A 804 17.27 19.07 -12.76
N ALA A 805 17.59 20.29 -13.14
CA ALA A 805 17.63 20.71 -14.55
C ALA A 805 18.55 19.83 -15.43
N ARG A 806 19.63 19.29 -14.85
CA ARG A 806 20.60 18.43 -15.54
C ARG A 806 20.06 17.01 -15.85
N ASP A 807 19.04 16.55 -15.13
CA ASP A 807 18.50 15.20 -15.24
C ASP A 807 17.35 15.13 -16.25
N VAL A 808 16.78 16.28 -16.65
CA VAL A 808 15.59 16.36 -17.52
C VAL A 808 15.80 15.64 -18.86
N ASP A 809 16.84 16.01 -19.61
CA ASP A 809 17.04 15.46 -20.97
C ASP A 809 17.29 13.94 -20.94
N GLY A 810 18.08 13.45 -19.98
CA GLY A 810 18.34 12.03 -19.81
C GLY A 810 17.08 11.23 -19.46
N LEU A 811 16.21 11.80 -18.61
CA LEU A 811 14.91 11.19 -18.27
C LEU A 811 13.99 11.12 -19.50
N LEU A 812 13.85 12.22 -20.26
CA LEU A 812 12.99 12.28 -21.44
C LEU A 812 13.41 11.29 -22.53
N GLU A 813 14.71 11.11 -22.74
CA GLU A 813 15.26 10.10 -23.67
C GLU A 813 14.88 8.69 -23.21
N THR A 814 15.01 8.41 -21.90
CA THR A 814 14.74 7.09 -21.34
C THR A 814 13.24 6.74 -21.35
N LEU A 815 12.36 7.71 -21.02
CA LEU A 815 10.91 7.51 -21.10
C LEU A 815 10.47 7.10 -22.51
N ARG A 816 11.00 7.78 -23.56
CA ARG A 816 10.68 7.45 -24.96
C ARG A 816 11.20 6.07 -25.38
N ARG A 817 12.36 5.66 -24.86
CA ARG A 817 12.91 4.33 -25.16
C ARG A 817 11.97 3.23 -24.67
N PHE A 818 11.42 3.34 -23.46
CA PHE A 818 10.51 2.32 -22.93
C PHE A 818 9.20 2.18 -23.73
N THR A 819 8.78 3.21 -24.47
CA THR A 819 7.63 3.12 -25.38
C THR A 819 7.98 2.61 -26.76
N ALA A 820 9.21 2.83 -27.23
CA ALA A 820 9.67 2.35 -28.55
C ALA A 820 10.00 0.85 -28.55
N ASP A 821 10.55 0.34 -27.44
CA ASP A 821 11.06 -1.03 -27.29
C ASP A 821 10.04 -2.01 -26.70
N SER A 822 8.93 -1.51 -26.08
CA SER A 822 7.93 -2.36 -25.43
C SER A 822 6.77 -2.73 -26.38
N GLU A 823 6.43 -4.02 -26.45
CA GLU A 823 5.07 -4.41 -26.85
C GLU A 823 4.12 -3.78 -25.81
N PRO A 824 3.15 -2.98 -26.21
CA PRO A 824 2.28 -2.32 -25.26
C PRO A 824 1.34 -3.34 -24.61
N VAL A 825 1.65 -3.69 -23.36
CA VAL A 825 0.75 -4.37 -22.44
C VAL A 825 0.10 -3.29 -21.60
N GLY A 826 -1.22 -3.16 -21.66
CA GLY A 826 -1.91 -2.01 -21.08
C GLY A 826 -1.28 -0.74 -21.66
N ALA A 827 -1.41 -0.53 -22.98
CA ALA A 827 -0.53 0.32 -23.74
C ALA A 827 -0.44 1.74 -23.14
N VAL A 828 0.64 1.99 -22.38
CA VAL A 828 1.09 3.39 -22.19
C VAL A 828 1.29 3.93 -23.61
N SER A 829 0.35 4.74 -24.06
CA SER A 829 0.38 5.23 -25.43
C SER A 829 1.64 6.08 -25.61
N GLN A 830 2.27 6.00 -26.78
CA GLN A 830 3.40 6.89 -27.12
C GLN A 830 3.03 8.35 -26.85
N ARG A 831 1.75 8.70 -27.04
CA ARG A 831 1.20 10.01 -26.77
C ARG A 831 1.24 10.35 -25.27
N ALA A 832 0.82 9.45 -24.38
CA ALA A 832 0.87 9.68 -22.93
C ALA A 832 2.30 9.98 -22.44
N ILE A 833 3.29 9.30 -23.01
CA ILE A 833 4.69 9.58 -22.71
C ILE A 833 5.13 10.94 -23.31
N GLU A 834 4.72 11.32 -24.52
CA GLU A 834 5.05 12.63 -25.08
C GLU A 834 4.38 13.77 -24.27
N ASP A 835 3.15 13.58 -23.80
CA ASP A 835 2.45 14.53 -22.91
C ASP A 835 3.16 14.64 -21.55
N ALA A 836 3.57 13.52 -20.95
CA ALA A 836 4.40 13.50 -19.75
C ALA A 836 5.75 14.21 -20.00
N CYS A 837 6.42 13.97 -21.13
CA CYS A 837 7.65 14.63 -21.52
C CYS A 837 7.48 16.15 -21.69
N ALA A 838 6.38 16.59 -22.30
CA ALA A 838 6.05 18.01 -22.45
C ALA A 838 5.85 18.68 -21.08
N ARG A 839 5.13 18.02 -20.17
CA ARG A 839 4.92 18.49 -18.81
C ARG A 839 6.24 18.57 -18.03
N VAL A 840 7.09 17.54 -18.09
CA VAL A 840 8.41 17.54 -17.45
C VAL A 840 9.27 18.70 -17.95
N ARG A 841 9.27 19.01 -19.26
CA ARG A 841 10.00 20.19 -19.79
C ARG A 841 9.49 21.51 -19.22
N GLN A 842 8.18 21.63 -19.02
CA GLN A 842 7.57 22.86 -18.53
C GLN A 842 7.74 23.04 -17.02
N THR A 843 7.54 21.97 -16.25
CA THR A 843 7.43 22.03 -14.78
C THR A 843 8.68 21.51 -14.06
N ARG A 844 9.53 20.74 -14.72
CA ARG A 844 10.60 19.89 -14.14
C ARG A 844 10.07 18.89 -13.09
N ARG A 845 8.86 18.40 -13.31
CA ARG A 845 8.20 17.43 -12.41
C ARG A 845 7.74 16.24 -13.22
N LEU A 846 8.06 15.04 -12.73
CA LEU A 846 7.49 13.80 -13.22
C LEU A 846 6.29 13.44 -12.32
N SER A 847 5.10 13.49 -12.89
CA SER A 847 3.87 13.08 -12.22
C SER A 847 3.57 11.63 -12.58
N ILE A 848 3.05 10.86 -11.63
CA ILE A 848 2.48 9.55 -11.92
C ILE A 848 1.24 9.68 -12.83
N PRO A 849 0.85 8.62 -13.57
CA PRO A 849 -0.50 8.56 -14.16
C PRO A 849 -1.53 8.53 -13.03
N GLY A 850 -2.68 9.20 -13.20
CA GLY A 850 -3.78 9.08 -12.26
C GLY A 850 -4.15 7.60 -12.09
N THR A 851 -4.04 7.08 -10.89
CA THR A 851 -4.20 5.65 -10.60
C THR A 851 -5.27 5.45 -9.54
N LEU A 852 -6.22 4.57 -9.83
CA LEU A 852 -7.24 4.13 -8.88
C LEU A 852 -7.11 2.62 -8.69
N LEU A 853 -6.78 2.22 -7.47
CA LEU A 853 -6.91 0.83 -7.04
C LEU A 853 -8.31 0.63 -6.46
N ILE A 854 -9.05 -0.31 -6.99
CA ILE A 854 -10.25 -0.86 -6.38
C ILE A 854 -9.90 -2.18 -5.70
N SER A 855 -10.16 -2.27 -4.40
CA SER A 855 -10.05 -3.51 -3.65
C SER A 855 -11.44 -4.03 -3.35
N ALA A 856 -11.68 -5.32 -3.59
CA ALA A 856 -12.99 -5.95 -3.43
C ALA A 856 -12.99 -7.02 -2.35
N VAL A 857 -14.06 -7.09 -1.58
CA VAL A 857 -14.33 -8.16 -0.61
C VAL A 857 -15.73 -8.70 -0.84
N SER A 858 -15.84 -10.04 -0.97
CA SER A 858 -17.13 -10.71 -1.20
C SER A 858 -17.33 -11.86 -0.21
N VAL A 859 -18.55 -12.00 0.32
CA VAL A 859 -18.89 -13.11 1.21
C VAL A 859 -19.42 -14.27 0.37
N ILE A 860 -18.75 -15.42 0.47
CA ILE A 860 -19.11 -16.69 -0.18
C ILE A 860 -19.86 -17.57 0.83
N GLU A 861 -21.05 -18.07 0.45
CA GLU A 861 -21.87 -18.91 1.33
C GLU A 861 -21.25 -20.29 1.57
N ASP A 862 -20.66 -20.87 0.54
CA ASP A 862 -20.04 -22.20 0.61
C ASP A 862 -18.79 -22.26 -0.27
N VAL A 863 -17.63 -22.28 0.38
CA VAL A 863 -16.33 -22.32 -0.32
C VAL A 863 -16.09 -23.60 -1.13
N ARG A 864 -16.88 -24.66 -0.93
CA ARG A 864 -16.76 -25.90 -1.71
C ARG A 864 -17.19 -25.71 -3.17
N GLY A 865 -17.97 -24.66 -3.47
CA GLY A 865 -18.36 -24.29 -4.82
C GLY A 865 -17.35 -23.39 -5.56
N CYS A 866 -16.23 -23.03 -4.94
CA CYS A 866 -15.22 -22.19 -5.59
C CYS A 866 -14.51 -22.92 -6.72
N VAL A 867 -14.11 -22.16 -7.74
CA VAL A 867 -13.32 -22.64 -8.88
C VAL A 867 -11.98 -21.92 -8.94
N THR A 868 -11.04 -22.44 -9.74
CA THR A 868 -9.72 -21.87 -9.97
C THR A 868 -9.43 -21.76 -11.46
N ALA A 869 -8.44 -20.97 -11.84
CA ALA A 869 -8.14 -20.70 -13.25
C ALA A 869 -7.57 -21.92 -14.02
N ASP A 870 -6.92 -22.88 -13.36
CA ASP A 870 -6.25 -24.01 -14.03
C ASP A 870 -7.23 -24.94 -14.77
N LEU A 871 -6.87 -25.36 -15.98
CA LEU A 871 -7.63 -26.36 -16.76
C LEU A 871 -7.72 -27.70 -16.02
N LYS A 872 -8.90 -28.35 -16.04
CA LYS A 872 -9.22 -29.55 -15.24
C LYS A 872 -9.49 -30.81 -16.06
N MET A 873 -10.05 -30.66 -17.26
CA MET A 873 -10.60 -31.82 -17.92
C MET A 873 -10.29 -31.90 -19.45
N VAL A 874 -9.59 -32.94 -19.84
CA VAL A 874 -9.35 -33.26 -21.26
C VAL A 874 -10.69 -33.40 -22.01
N GLY A 875 -10.75 -32.77 -23.19
CA GLY A 875 -11.93 -32.77 -24.05
C GLY A 875 -12.99 -31.71 -23.73
N SER A 876 -12.89 -30.99 -22.61
CA SER A 876 -13.76 -29.84 -22.30
C SER A 876 -13.58 -28.71 -23.30
N ARG A 877 -14.53 -27.81 -23.35
CA ARG A 877 -14.56 -26.66 -24.28
C ARG A 877 -14.26 -25.37 -23.56
N LEU A 878 -13.57 -24.47 -24.27
CA LEU A 878 -13.26 -23.12 -23.81
C LEU A 878 -14.14 -22.11 -24.54
N PHE A 879 -14.66 -21.15 -23.77
CA PHE A 879 -15.47 -20.06 -24.28
C PHE A 879 -15.03 -18.72 -23.69
N LEU A 880 -15.10 -17.66 -24.53
CA LEU A 880 -15.17 -16.29 -24.06
C LEU A 880 -16.65 -15.97 -23.78
N VAL A 881 -16.95 -15.63 -22.55
CA VAL A 881 -18.28 -15.16 -22.12
C VAL A 881 -18.19 -13.66 -21.87
N GLY A 882 -19.03 -12.87 -22.55
CA GLY A 882 -18.95 -11.40 -22.52
C GLY A 882 -17.86 -10.85 -23.45
N GLY A 883 -16.98 -9.99 -22.93
CA GLY A 883 -15.93 -9.31 -23.68
C GLY A 883 -16.42 -8.01 -24.33
N LEU A 884 -16.56 -6.96 -23.51
CA LEU A 884 -16.94 -5.62 -23.95
C LEU A 884 -15.68 -4.74 -24.11
N PRO A 885 -15.72 -3.67 -24.92
CA PRO A 885 -14.63 -2.70 -24.98
C PRO A 885 -14.31 -2.12 -23.59
N THR A 886 -13.09 -1.61 -23.40
CA THR A 886 -12.70 -0.94 -22.14
C THR A 886 -13.29 0.48 -22.01
N LEU A 887 -13.76 1.06 -23.11
CA LEU A 887 -14.33 2.41 -23.18
C LEU A 887 -15.73 2.39 -23.78
N ASN A 888 -16.59 3.32 -23.33
CA ASN A 888 -17.90 3.56 -23.91
C ASN A 888 -18.82 2.32 -24.01
N PHE A 889 -18.70 1.40 -23.05
CA PHE A 889 -19.53 0.20 -23.02
C PHE A 889 -20.78 0.36 -22.14
N SER A 890 -21.71 -0.56 -22.30
CA SER A 890 -22.93 -0.62 -21.48
C SER A 890 -22.64 -1.30 -20.14
N MET A 891 -22.53 -0.53 -19.06
CA MET A 891 -22.36 -1.06 -17.69
C MET A 891 -23.51 -2.03 -17.29
N PRO A 892 -24.80 -1.80 -17.62
CA PRO A 892 -25.85 -2.79 -17.37
C PRO A 892 -25.63 -4.11 -18.12
N ALA A 893 -25.09 -4.08 -19.35
CA ALA A 893 -24.74 -5.30 -20.10
C ALA A 893 -23.56 -6.03 -19.41
N ALA A 894 -22.53 -5.30 -18.98
CA ALA A 894 -21.42 -5.85 -18.19
C ALA A 894 -21.93 -6.54 -16.92
N TYR A 895 -22.82 -5.89 -16.17
CA TYR A 895 -23.41 -6.49 -14.96
C TYR A 895 -24.17 -7.80 -15.25
N ASN A 896 -24.88 -7.89 -16.37
CA ASN A 896 -25.52 -9.13 -16.78
C ASN A 896 -24.50 -10.23 -17.06
N VAL A 897 -23.34 -9.92 -17.62
CA VAL A 897 -22.26 -10.89 -17.82
C VAL A 897 -21.77 -11.42 -16.47
N HIS A 898 -21.41 -10.52 -15.53
CA HIS A 898 -20.93 -10.91 -14.19
C HIS A 898 -21.91 -11.84 -13.49
N ARG A 899 -23.21 -11.50 -13.51
CA ARG A 899 -24.26 -12.35 -12.91
C ARG A 899 -24.40 -13.69 -13.59
N THR A 900 -24.29 -13.73 -14.92
CA THR A 900 -24.44 -14.97 -15.71
C THR A 900 -23.30 -15.93 -15.39
N VAL A 901 -22.06 -15.45 -15.33
CA VAL A 901 -20.90 -16.29 -14.99
C VAL A 901 -20.97 -16.75 -13.53
N ALA A 902 -21.30 -15.87 -12.59
CA ALA A 902 -21.49 -16.25 -11.18
C ALA A 902 -22.58 -17.34 -11.00
N GLU A 903 -23.71 -17.22 -11.70
CA GLU A 903 -24.77 -18.23 -11.69
C GLU A 903 -24.31 -19.54 -12.34
N ALA A 904 -23.53 -19.49 -13.43
CA ALA A 904 -23.00 -20.69 -14.08
C ALA A 904 -22.03 -21.45 -13.16
N ILE A 905 -21.16 -20.74 -12.44
CA ILE A 905 -20.26 -21.32 -11.42
C ILE A 905 -21.07 -21.97 -10.31
N LYS A 906 -22.05 -21.26 -9.75
CA LYS A 906 -22.94 -21.72 -8.69
C LYS A 906 -23.69 -23.00 -9.07
N ARG A 907 -24.06 -23.16 -10.35
CA ARG A 907 -24.69 -24.40 -10.87
C ARG A 907 -23.68 -25.51 -11.18
N GLY A 908 -22.37 -25.28 -11.02
CA GLY A 908 -21.32 -26.28 -11.29
C GLY A 908 -21.08 -26.51 -12.81
N LEU A 909 -21.48 -25.58 -13.66
CA LEU A 909 -21.30 -25.66 -15.12
C LEU A 909 -19.90 -25.27 -15.56
N VAL A 910 -19.19 -24.48 -14.74
CA VAL A 910 -17.84 -23.98 -14.98
C VAL A 910 -16.85 -24.80 -14.15
N ARG A 911 -15.76 -25.25 -14.79
CA ARG A 911 -14.67 -26.01 -14.15
C ARG A 911 -13.45 -25.17 -13.88
N ALA A 912 -13.12 -24.27 -14.81
CA ALA A 912 -12.10 -23.25 -14.67
C ALA A 912 -12.65 -21.92 -15.18
N CYS A 913 -12.24 -20.83 -14.54
CA CYS A 913 -12.60 -19.48 -14.93
C CYS A 913 -11.41 -18.56 -14.70
N HIS A 914 -11.16 -17.66 -15.67
CA HIS A 914 -10.12 -16.63 -15.57
C HIS A 914 -10.61 -15.37 -16.29
N ASP A 915 -10.27 -14.20 -15.78
CA ASP A 915 -10.68 -12.93 -16.37
C ASP A 915 -9.85 -12.60 -17.64
N CYS A 916 -10.37 -11.69 -18.46
CA CYS A 916 -9.72 -11.27 -19.69
C CYS A 916 -9.18 -9.84 -19.50
N ALA A 917 -8.02 -9.75 -18.85
CA ALA A 917 -7.32 -8.50 -18.52
C ALA A 917 -6.20 -8.18 -19.53
N GLU A 918 -5.04 -7.71 -19.05
CA GLU A 918 -3.92 -7.29 -19.90
C GLU A 918 -3.44 -8.43 -20.81
N GLY A 919 -3.30 -8.09 -22.07
CA GLY A 919 -2.89 -9.04 -23.12
C GLY A 919 -4.02 -9.84 -23.74
N GLY A 920 -5.26 -9.65 -23.31
CA GLY A 920 -6.49 -10.16 -23.93
C GLY A 920 -6.69 -11.67 -23.79
N TRP A 921 -7.76 -12.19 -24.44
CA TRP A 921 -8.21 -13.57 -24.24
C TRP A 921 -7.19 -14.65 -24.65
N LEU A 922 -6.24 -14.37 -25.55
CA LEU A 922 -5.24 -15.37 -25.95
C LEU A 922 -4.17 -15.55 -24.85
N VAL A 923 -3.79 -14.49 -24.15
CA VAL A 923 -2.95 -14.57 -22.94
C VAL A 923 -3.69 -15.33 -21.85
N THR A 924 -4.97 -15.01 -21.60
CA THR A 924 -5.81 -15.71 -20.62
C THR A 924 -5.91 -17.22 -20.90
N VAL A 925 -6.11 -17.62 -22.20
CA VAL A 925 -6.11 -19.04 -22.60
C VAL A 925 -4.74 -19.70 -22.35
N ALA A 926 -3.64 -18.97 -22.56
CA ALA A 926 -2.30 -19.52 -22.29
C ALA A 926 -2.08 -19.69 -20.77
N GLU A 927 -2.50 -18.74 -19.94
CA GLU A 927 -2.35 -18.79 -18.48
C GLU A 927 -3.16 -19.93 -17.85
N ILE A 928 -4.40 -20.16 -18.28
CA ILE A 928 -5.16 -21.32 -17.79
C ILE A 928 -4.59 -22.66 -18.26
N ALA A 929 -4.00 -22.70 -19.48
CA ALA A 929 -3.33 -23.88 -20.02
C ALA A 929 -2.06 -24.22 -19.24
N LEU A 930 -1.20 -23.23 -19.01
CA LEU A 930 0.03 -23.40 -18.22
C LEU A 930 -0.28 -23.76 -16.76
N ALA A 931 -1.32 -23.15 -16.16
CA ALA A 931 -1.76 -23.47 -14.81
C ALA A 931 -2.22 -24.93 -14.67
N GLY A 932 -3.02 -25.42 -15.61
CA GLY A 932 -3.51 -26.80 -15.65
C GLY A 932 -2.50 -27.81 -16.18
N ASN A 933 -1.39 -27.34 -16.79
CA ASN A 933 -0.40 -28.16 -17.49
C ASN A 933 -1.04 -29.05 -18.58
N LEU A 934 -2.06 -28.52 -19.28
CA LEU A 934 -2.83 -29.17 -20.35
C LEU A 934 -2.77 -28.37 -21.64
N GLY A 935 -2.67 -29.06 -22.80
CA GLY A 935 -2.67 -28.39 -24.09
C GLY A 935 -4.06 -27.89 -24.51
N VAL A 936 -4.09 -27.02 -25.52
CA VAL A 936 -5.32 -26.42 -26.05
C VAL A 936 -5.25 -26.36 -27.58
N ASP A 937 -6.33 -26.75 -28.25
CA ASP A 937 -6.61 -26.39 -29.64
C ASP A 937 -7.36 -25.05 -29.63
N VAL A 938 -6.67 -23.96 -29.99
CA VAL A 938 -7.23 -22.61 -30.01
C VAL A 938 -7.92 -22.30 -31.31
N ILE A 939 -9.14 -21.82 -31.24
CA ILE A 939 -9.93 -21.29 -32.35
C ILE A 939 -9.84 -19.75 -32.28
N VAL A 940 -9.34 -19.11 -33.32
CA VAL A 940 -9.33 -17.66 -33.44
C VAL A 940 -10.69 -17.23 -34.00
N PRO A 941 -11.53 -16.51 -33.18
CA PRO A 941 -12.83 -16.05 -33.62
C PRO A 941 -12.75 -15.01 -34.74
N GLY A 942 -13.87 -14.73 -35.42
CA GLY A 942 -13.99 -13.65 -36.39
C GLY A 942 -14.01 -12.25 -35.75
N SER A 943 -14.32 -11.24 -36.55
CA SER A 943 -14.26 -9.81 -36.19
C SER A 943 -15.28 -9.33 -35.14
N ASP A 944 -16.26 -10.16 -34.81
CA ASP A 944 -17.41 -9.77 -33.96
C ASP A 944 -17.09 -9.85 -32.44
N VAL A 945 -15.86 -10.22 -32.07
CA VAL A 945 -15.38 -10.34 -30.70
C VAL A 945 -14.10 -9.54 -30.49
N PRO A 946 -13.68 -9.19 -29.26
CA PRO A 946 -12.39 -8.52 -29.01
C PRO A 946 -11.23 -9.24 -29.70
N GLY A 947 -10.21 -8.51 -30.14
CA GLY A 947 -9.00 -9.07 -30.70
C GLY A 947 -8.28 -9.99 -29.72
N PRO A 948 -7.39 -10.88 -30.20
CA PRO A 948 -6.74 -11.85 -29.34
C PRO A 948 -5.90 -11.27 -28.23
N PHE A 949 -5.47 -10.01 -28.40
CA PHE A 949 -4.64 -9.27 -27.45
C PHE A 949 -5.32 -7.98 -26.93
N ASP A 950 -6.61 -7.78 -27.24
CA ASP A 950 -7.36 -6.62 -26.76
C ASP A 950 -7.86 -6.91 -25.35
N GLU A 951 -7.53 -6.06 -24.41
CA GLU A 951 -8.14 -6.03 -23.08
C GLU A 951 -9.64 -5.74 -23.20
N CYS A 952 -10.44 -6.34 -22.33
CA CYS A 952 -11.89 -6.12 -22.36
C CYS A 952 -12.50 -6.11 -20.96
N CYS A 953 -13.55 -5.29 -20.80
CA CYS A 953 -14.44 -5.32 -19.64
C CYS A 953 -15.44 -6.48 -19.72
N ALA A 954 -15.86 -6.98 -18.57
CA ALA A 954 -16.82 -8.09 -18.44
C ALA A 954 -16.47 -9.29 -19.34
N GLY A 955 -15.19 -9.62 -19.49
CA GLY A 955 -14.69 -10.73 -20.30
C GLY A 955 -14.19 -11.87 -19.43
N TYR A 956 -14.65 -13.10 -19.69
CA TYR A 956 -14.25 -14.32 -18.96
C TYR A 956 -13.90 -15.45 -19.91
N VAL A 957 -12.76 -16.09 -19.71
CA VAL A 957 -12.47 -17.38 -20.34
C VAL A 957 -12.89 -18.49 -19.39
N VAL A 958 -13.82 -19.34 -19.83
CA VAL A 958 -14.38 -20.41 -19.00
C VAL A 958 -14.15 -21.78 -19.64
N GLU A 959 -13.81 -22.77 -18.80
CA GLU A 959 -13.80 -24.18 -19.13
C GLU A 959 -15.14 -24.82 -18.73
N THR A 960 -15.80 -25.51 -19.66
CA THR A 960 -17.05 -26.23 -19.38
C THR A 960 -17.09 -27.61 -20.05
N SER A 961 -17.70 -28.56 -19.36
CA SER A 961 -18.08 -29.87 -19.94
C SER A 961 -19.53 -29.89 -20.46
N ASP A 962 -20.36 -28.93 -20.05
CA ASP A 962 -21.76 -28.79 -20.46
C ASP A 962 -22.00 -27.44 -21.18
N ALA A 963 -21.47 -27.37 -22.41
CA ALA A 963 -21.58 -26.16 -23.23
C ALA A 963 -23.04 -25.83 -23.59
N HIS A 964 -23.93 -26.85 -23.70
CA HIS A 964 -25.33 -26.61 -24.06
C HIS A 964 -26.08 -25.84 -22.96
N GLU A 965 -25.95 -26.28 -21.71
CA GLU A 965 -26.62 -25.60 -20.59
C GLU A 965 -26.04 -24.19 -20.37
N LEU A 966 -24.71 -24.04 -20.51
CA LEU A 966 -24.06 -22.72 -20.42
C LEU A 966 -24.55 -21.74 -21.52
N GLU A 967 -24.71 -22.25 -22.78
CA GLU A 967 -25.27 -21.45 -23.88
C GLU A 967 -26.73 -21.03 -23.63
N LEU A 968 -27.54 -21.93 -23.04
CA LEU A 968 -28.95 -21.62 -22.71
C LEU A 968 -29.03 -20.48 -21.68
N ILE A 969 -28.22 -20.54 -20.62
CA ILE A 969 -28.19 -19.48 -19.59
C ILE A 969 -27.70 -18.16 -20.19
N SER A 970 -26.60 -18.17 -20.93
CA SER A 970 -26.03 -16.97 -21.56
C SER A 970 -27.02 -16.34 -22.55
N ARG A 971 -27.66 -17.13 -23.40
CA ARG A 971 -28.69 -16.64 -24.34
C ARG A 971 -29.90 -16.07 -23.61
N GLY A 972 -30.34 -16.74 -22.53
CA GLY A 972 -31.46 -16.28 -21.71
C GLY A 972 -31.19 -14.91 -21.05
N ALA A 973 -29.96 -14.62 -20.74
CA ALA A 973 -29.48 -13.38 -20.14
C ALA A 973 -29.08 -12.31 -21.19
N GLY A 974 -29.07 -12.64 -22.49
CA GLY A 974 -28.59 -11.75 -23.55
C GLY A 974 -27.08 -11.54 -23.54
N VAL A 975 -26.32 -12.50 -23.01
CA VAL A 975 -24.86 -12.44 -22.86
C VAL A 975 -24.19 -13.13 -24.05
N PRO A 976 -23.26 -12.47 -24.77
CA PRO A 976 -22.51 -13.11 -25.86
C PRO A 976 -21.61 -14.22 -25.34
N MET A 977 -21.50 -15.29 -26.11
CA MET A 977 -20.65 -16.44 -25.81
C MET A 977 -19.99 -16.93 -27.09
N THR A 978 -18.66 -16.96 -27.07
CA THR A 978 -17.82 -17.31 -28.25
C THR A 978 -16.92 -18.46 -27.92
N ARG A 979 -16.91 -19.50 -28.77
CA ARG A 979 -16.02 -20.64 -28.59
C ARG A 979 -14.58 -20.30 -28.93
N LEU A 980 -13.66 -20.53 -27.96
CA LEU A 980 -12.22 -20.30 -28.10
C LEU A 980 -11.38 -21.54 -28.32
N GLY A 981 -11.91 -22.77 -28.02
CA GLY A 981 -11.09 -23.93 -28.19
C GLY A 981 -11.59 -25.20 -27.48
N ARG A 982 -10.66 -26.14 -27.34
CA ARG A 982 -10.85 -27.45 -26.68
C ARG A 982 -9.56 -27.86 -25.96
N VAL A 983 -9.71 -28.45 -24.78
CA VAL A 983 -8.60 -28.95 -23.96
C VAL A 983 -8.12 -30.30 -24.53
N ARG A 984 -6.80 -30.44 -24.66
CA ARG A 984 -6.10 -31.63 -25.19
C ARG A 984 -5.57 -32.51 -24.04
N ASP A 985 -5.24 -33.73 -24.36
CA ASP A 985 -4.62 -34.72 -23.45
C ASP A 985 -3.07 -34.67 -23.46
N ASP A 986 -2.48 -33.87 -24.36
CA ASP A 986 -1.05 -33.63 -24.46
C ASP A 986 -0.72 -32.17 -24.04
N GLN A 987 0.54 -31.78 -24.10
CA GLN A 987 0.99 -30.41 -23.75
C GLN A 987 1.14 -29.51 -24.99
N THR A 988 0.43 -29.82 -26.09
CA THR A 988 0.48 -29.00 -27.30
C THR A 988 -0.48 -27.83 -27.20
N PHE A 989 0.03 -26.62 -27.40
CA PHE A 989 -0.77 -25.40 -27.55
C PHE A 989 -0.77 -25.04 -29.06
N GLN A 990 -1.94 -25.22 -29.70
CA GLN A 990 -2.10 -25.06 -31.13
C GLN A 990 -2.97 -23.85 -31.45
N VAL A 991 -2.49 -22.98 -32.35
CA VAL A 991 -3.24 -21.86 -32.93
C VAL A 991 -3.26 -22.00 -34.43
N ALA A 992 -4.40 -22.33 -34.99
CA ALA A 992 -4.53 -22.72 -36.41
C ALA A 992 -3.57 -23.87 -36.75
N ASP A 993 -2.60 -23.67 -37.70
CA ASP A 993 -1.60 -24.63 -38.13
C ASP A 993 -0.27 -24.54 -37.37
N GLN A 994 -0.14 -23.61 -36.46
CA GLN A 994 1.08 -23.36 -35.67
C GLN A 994 0.96 -23.99 -34.29
N THR A 995 2.08 -24.50 -33.78
CA THR A 995 2.12 -25.17 -32.47
C THR A 995 3.30 -24.70 -31.64
N THR A 996 3.07 -24.64 -30.32
CA THR A 996 4.11 -24.51 -29.29
C THR A 996 3.75 -25.48 -28.16
N THR A 997 4.58 -25.57 -27.12
CA THR A 997 4.28 -26.42 -25.98
C THR A 997 3.88 -25.56 -24.77
N VAL A 998 3.04 -26.12 -23.88
CA VAL A 998 2.71 -25.50 -22.60
C VAL A 998 4.00 -25.22 -21.78
N ALA A 999 5.00 -26.12 -21.89
CA ALA A 999 6.29 -25.94 -21.24
C ALA A 999 7.07 -24.71 -21.76
N GLU A 1000 7.03 -24.43 -23.07
CA GLU A 1000 7.64 -23.22 -23.65
C GLU A 1000 6.90 -21.95 -23.21
N LEU A 1001 5.56 -21.98 -23.19
CA LEU A 1001 4.76 -20.85 -22.67
C LEU A 1001 5.03 -20.61 -21.19
N HIS A 1002 5.10 -21.67 -20.38
CA HIS A 1002 5.44 -21.59 -18.97
C HIS A 1002 6.87 -21.03 -18.75
N SER A 1003 7.83 -21.43 -19.58
CA SER A 1003 9.20 -20.88 -19.53
C SER A 1003 9.22 -19.39 -19.86
N ALA A 1004 8.43 -18.95 -20.85
CA ALA A 1004 8.28 -17.52 -21.17
C ALA A 1004 7.63 -16.76 -20.00
N TRP A 1005 6.55 -17.28 -19.42
CA TRP A 1005 5.82 -16.68 -18.32
C TRP A 1005 6.64 -16.61 -17.01
N THR A 1006 7.53 -17.57 -16.77
CA THR A 1006 8.39 -17.60 -15.56
C THR A 1006 9.65 -16.72 -15.68
N THR A 1007 9.75 -15.87 -16.69
CA THR A 1007 10.85 -14.90 -16.82
C THR A 1007 10.91 -14.01 -15.56
N ARG A 1008 12.08 -13.94 -14.92
CA ARG A 1008 12.25 -13.17 -13.69
C ARG A 1008 12.65 -11.72 -13.99
N HIS A 1009 11.92 -10.78 -13.45
CA HIS A 1009 12.16 -9.34 -13.54
C HIS A 1009 12.65 -8.70 -12.21
N GLY A 1010 12.73 -9.45 -11.12
CA GLY A 1010 13.09 -9.01 -9.77
C GLY A 1010 14.52 -9.26 -9.33
#